data_56be7e75b14e212cb821195f55aef4c5
#
_entry.id   56be7e75b14e212cb821195f55aef4c5
#
_cell.length_a   1.000
_cell.length_b   1.000
_cell.length_c   1.000
_cell.angle_alpha   90.00
_cell.angle_beta   90.00
_cell.angle_gamma   90.00
#
_symmetry.space_group_name_H-M   'P 1'
#
loop_
_entity.id
_entity.type
_entity.pdbx_description
1 polymer ?
#
loop_
_entity_poly.entity_id
_entity_poly.type
_entity_poly.pdbx_seq_one_letter_code
_entity_poly.pdbx_strand_id
1 'polypeptide(L)'
;MVKNVYTFGDGKAEGNAGMRNLLGGKGANLAEMNLLGMPVPPGFTITTEVCTEYTKKGREAVVASIKDEVEAAIAHVESLTGMKFDDSSNPLLVSVRSGARASMPGMMDTVLNLGMNDATVASLAEKSGNPRFAWDSYRRFVQMYGDVVLGMKPKSKTDIDPFEEIMDKVKEEKGVKNDLDLEVEDLKELVKRFKAAVLDFTGKNFPDSAWEQLWGGICAVFDSWMNERAILYRRMNQIPEEWGTAVNVQAMVYGNMGDNSATGVAFSRDSATGENIFTGEYLINAQGEDVVAGIRTPQQITLEGSRRWAALQGISEEERASKYPSLEETMPALAAELIATSDRLEAYYKDMQDMEFTIQDGKLWMLQTRNGKRTGASMVKIAMDLLRDGVIDEQTALARMEPQKLDELLHPVFDKEELKKAKVMAKGLPASPGAATGQIVFQAEDAEAWAEQGKKVVLVRVETSPEDLRGMAVAQGILTMRGGMTSHAAVVARGMGKCCVSGAGEIAVDYKEKTLTMNGKTYAEGEWISLNGSTGDVYDGQVATTDPELDGDFGAIMDLADKYTKTLVRTNADSPRDARQARYFGAQGIGLCRTEHMFFEGDRIKSVREMILADDEAGRRVALDKLLPMQRGDFEGIFEAMDGFGVTVRLLDPPLHEFVPHEEAAQQELADEMGLSLEEVAAKVESLAEFNPMLGHRGCRLGITYPEITEMQTRAIIEAALNCKARGIDVHPEIMVPLVGTLKELQNQANVINTTAAKVFEERGATVDYKVGTMIEVPRAALTANEIAQVADFFSFGTNDLTQMTFGYSRDDAPKFLKIYKEMGILKVDPFEVLDQEGVGQLVRMGVEKGRATKPELKVGICGEHGGEPSSVKFCANLGMNYVSCSPFRVPIARVAAAQAAIGC
;
A
#
# COMPACT_ATOMS: atom_id res chain seq x y z
N MET A 1 8.96 -35.45 23.11
CA MET A 1 9.57 -34.13 23.08
C MET A 1 9.16 -33.48 21.78
N VAL A 2 8.85 -32.18 21.81
CA VAL A 2 8.60 -31.41 20.58
C VAL A 2 9.94 -31.25 19.87
N LYS A 3 9.97 -31.51 18.58
CA LYS A 3 11.20 -31.37 17.78
C LYS A 3 11.42 -29.88 17.45
N ASN A 4 12.59 -29.37 17.75
CA ASN A 4 12.96 -27.94 17.58
C ASN A 4 13.88 -27.68 16.39
N VAL A 5 14.60 -28.72 15.92
CA VAL A 5 15.62 -28.58 14.87
C VAL A 5 15.33 -29.58 13.74
N TYR A 6 15.29 -29.08 12.51
CA TYR A 6 14.96 -29.83 11.28
C TYR A 6 16.08 -29.76 10.29
N THR A 7 16.69 -30.90 9.96
CA THR A 7 17.84 -31.00 9.07
C THR A 7 17.43 -31.13 7.60
N PHE A 8 18.31 -30.69 6.69
CA PHE A 8 18.20 -30.89 5.24
C PHE A 8 19.58 -31.02 4.60
N GLY A 9 19.67 -31.81 3.54
CA GLY A 9 20.92 -32.05 2.77
C GLY A 9 20.83 -33.31 1.97
N ASP A 10 21.57 -33.38 0.88
CA ASP A 10 21.74 -34.58 -0.01
C ASP A 10 20.40 -35.20 -0.48
N GLY A 11 19.49 -34.35 -0.94
CA GLY A 11 18.14 -34.75 -1.42
C GLY A 11 17.17 -35.22 -0.35
N LYS A 12 17.47 -35.02 0.93
CA LYS A 12 16.63 -35.38 2.09
C LYS A 12 16.37 -34.16 2.95
N ALA A 13 15.18 -34.09 3.51
CA ALA A 13 14.81 -33.07 4.48
C ALA A 13 13.76 -33.60 5.46
N GLU A 14 13.83 -33.15 6.70
CA GLU A 14 12.83 -33.45 7.73
C GLU A 14 11.64 -32.52 7.69
N GLY A 15 11.76 -31.37 7.01
CA GLY A 15 10.71 -30.41 6.73
C GLY A 15 10.25 -30.39 5.28
N ASN A 16 9.23 -29.59 4.97
CA ASN A 16 8.72 -29.37 3.62
C ASN A 16 8.04 -28.00 3.51
N ALA A 17 7.61 -27.59 2.29
CA ALA A 17 6.95 -26.31 2.02
C ALA A 17 5.69 -26.04 2.84
N GLY A 18 4.95 -27.10 3.23
CA GLY A 18 3.73 -26.99 4.06
C GLY A 18 4.00 -26.58 5.51
N MET A 19 5.26 -26.67 5.96
CA MET A 19 5.64 -26.35 7.35
C MET A 19 6.07 -24.90 7.55
N ARG A 20 5.62 -23.98 6.70
CA ARG A 20 6.01 -22.57 6.71
C ARG A 20 5.78 -21.87 8.05
N ASN A 21 4.74 -22.25 8.79
CA ASN A 21 4.46 -21.67 10.10
C ASN A 21 5.51 -22.05 11.14
N LEU A 22 6.10 -23.22 11.01
CA LEU A 22 7.09 -23.76 11.96
C LEU A 22 8.53 -23.43 11.54
N LEU A 23 8.86 -23.58 10.25
CA LEU A 23 10.21 -23.43 9.73
C LEU A 23 10.48 -22.04 9.15
N GLY A 24 9.47 -21.17 9.14
CA GLY A 24 9.52 -19.93 8.40
C GLY A 24 9.51 -20.14 6.89
N GLY A 25 9.39 -19.07 6.11
CA GLY A 25 9.38 -19.16 4.65
C GLY A 25 10.69 -19.71 4.07
N LYS A 26 11.82 -19.24 4.59
CA LYS A 26 13.15 -19.66 4.11
C LYS A 26 13.44 -21.12 4.44
N GLY A 27 13.25 -21.55 5.68
CA GLY A 27 13.53 -22.93 6.12
C GLY A 27 12.65 -23.95 5.40
N ALA A 28 11.37 -23.66 5.24
CA ALA A 28 10.43 -24.53 4.51
C ALA A 28 10.84 -24.68 3.04
N ASN A 29 11.23 -23.60 2.37
CA ASN A 29 11.64 -23.62 0.97
C ASN A 29 13.02 -24.29 0.77
N LEU A 30 13.97 -24.12 1.70
CA LEU A 30 15.26 -24.84 1.67
C LEU A 30 15.06 -26.36 1.78
N ALA A 31 14.19 -26.78 2.69
CA ALA A 31 13.81 -28.21 2.83
C ALA A 31 13.17 -28.73 1.53
N GLU A 32 12.22 -27.97 0.97
CA GLU A 32 11.52 -28.38 -0.26
C GLU A 32 12.44 -28.48 -1.48
N MET A 33 13.28 -27.45 -1.72
CA MET A 33 14.26 -27.49 -2.80
C MET A 33 15.19 -28.72 -2.70
N ASN A 34 15.54 -29.10 -1.46
CA ASN A 34 16.35 -30.30 -1.22
C ASN A 34 15.60 -31.58 -1.61
N LEU A 35 14.33 -31.70 -1.19
CA LEU A 35 13.45 -32.83 -1.56
C LEU A 35 13.23 -32.93 -3.08
N LEU A 36 13.22 -31.79 -3.76
CA LEU A 36 13.17 -31.72 -5.23
C LEU A 36 14.51 -32.08 -5.91
N GLY A 37 15.54 -32.41 -5.13
CA GLY A 37 16.87 -32.79 -5.67
C GLY A 37 17.64 -31.61 -6.26
N MET A 38 17.38 -30.39 -5.80
CA MET A 38 18.15 -29.22 -6.20
C MET A 38 19.45 -29.10 -5.38
N PRO A 39 20.51 -28.49 -5.94
CA PRO A 39 21.78 -28.34 -5.25
C PRO A 39 21.68 -27.26 -4.14
N VAL A 40 21.27 -27.68 -2.95
CA VAL A 40 21.15 -26.82 -1.76
C VAL A 40 22.27 -27.17 -0.80
N PRO A 41 23.06 -26.20 -0.30
CA PRO A 41 24.04 -26.49 0.75
C PRO A 41 23.35 -27.08 1.98
N PRO A 42 23.89 -28.16 2.58
CA PRO A 42 23.26 -28.81 3.73
C PRO A 42 23.20 -27.89 4.94
N GLY A 43 22.18 -28.10 5.77
CA GLY A 43 21.94 -27.26 6.94
C GLY A 43 20.80 -27.77 7.81
N PHE A 44 20.33 -26.91 8.67
CA PHE A 44 19.16 -27.15 9.52
C PHE A 44 18.42 -25.86 9.86
N THR A 45 17.17 -26.01 10.26
CA THR A 45 16.31 -24.90 10.68
C THR A 45 15.88 -25.10 12.14
N ILE A 46 16.12 -24.09 12.98
CA ILE A 46 15.57 -23.97 14.34
C ILE A 46 14.21 -23.27 14.21
N THR A 47 13.17 -23.83 14.83
CA THR A 47 11.77 -23.43 14.59
C THR A 47 11.42 -22.05 15.13
N THR A 48 10.35 -21.45 14.58
CA THR A 48 9.77 -20.19 15.05
C THR A 48 9.29 -20.25 16.50
N GLU A 49 8.88 -21.42 16.97
CA GLU A 49 8.43 -21.65 18.35
C GLU A 49 9.56 -21.44 19.35
N VAL A 50 10.79 -21.83 18.99
CA VAL A 50 11.99 -21.59 19.81
C VAL A 50 12.24 -20.08 19.99
N CYS A 51 12.03 -19.25 18.95
CA CYS A 51 12.11 -17.80 19.08
C CYS A 51 11.08 -17.25 20.09
N THR A 52 9.86 -17.75 20.02
CA THR A 52 8.79 -17.35 20.96
C THR A 52 9.14 -17.76 22.40
N GLU A 53 9.74 -18.94 22.59
CA GLU A 53 10.24 -19.36 23.90
C GLU A 53 11.43 -18.53 24.37
N TYR A 54 12.34 -18.18 23.45
CA TYR A 54 13.50 -17.34 23.73
C TYR A 54 13.08 -15.97 24.30
N THR A 55 12.09 -15.33 23.69
CA THR A 55 11.55 -14.06 24.20
C THR A 55 10.93 -14.20 25.60
N LYS A 56 10.34 -15.34 25.91
CA LYS A 56 9.64 -15.58 27.21
C LYS A 56 10.57 -16.07 28.33
N LYS A 57 11.49 -16.98 28.01
CA LYS A 57 12.31 -17.70 29.01
C LYS A 57 13.75 -17.18 29.11
N GLY A 58 14.17 -16.38 28.11
CA GLY A 58 15.52 -15.84 28.04
C GLY A 58 16.55 -16.77 27.40
N ARG A 59 17.70 -16.19 27.08
CA ARG A 59 18.78 -16.80 26.29
C ARG A 59 19.29 -18.13 26.88
N GLU A 60 19.70 -18.12 28.14
CA GLU A 60 20.37 -19.28 28.76
C GLU A 60 19.47 -20.52 28.81
N ALA A 61 18.22 -20.33 29.20
CA ALA A 61 17.25 -21.44 29.30
C ALA A 61 16.96 -22.08 27.95
N VAL A 62 16.81 -21.26 26.89
CA VAL A 62 16.47 -21.77 25.55
C VAL A 62 17.69 -22.43 24.88
N VAL A 63 18.87 -21.81 24.98
CA VAL A 63 20.12 -22.43 24.46
C VAL A 63 20.32 -23.80 25.11
N ALA A 64 20.18 -23.91 26.42
CA ALA A 64 20.32 -25.21 27.12
C ALA A 64 19.29 -26.24 26.63
N SER A 65 18.07 -25.82 26.30
CA SER A 65 16.98 -26.73 25.89
C SER A 65 17.15 -27.32 24.49
N ILE A 66 17.86 -26.63 23.56
CA ILE A 66 18.04 -27.08 22.17
C ILE A 66 19.46 -27.51 21.85
N LYS A 67 20.38 -27.44 22.83
CA LYS A 67 21.81 -27.68 22.63
C LYS A 67 22.09 -29.00 21.95
N ASP A 68 21.57 -30.10 22.48
CA ASP A 68 21.84 -31.46 21.97
C ASP A 68 21.30 -31.62 20.53
N GLU A 69 20.13 -31.02 20.23
CA GLU A 69 19.57 -31.05 18.86
C GLU A 69 20.43 -30.29 17.86
N VAL A 70 20.96 -29.12 18.25
CA VAL A 70 21.85 -28.30 17.40
C VAL A 70 23.20 -29.00 17.19
N GLU A 71 23.79 -29.60 18.22
CA GLU A 71 25.03 -30.36 18.11
C GLU A 71 24.88 -31.59 17.18
N ALA A 72 23.76 -32.31 17.30
CA ALA A 72 23.42 -33.42 16.40
C ALA A 72 23.22 -32.95 14.95
N ALA A 73 22.58 -31.79 14.76
CA ALA A 73 22.38 -31.21 13.43
C ALA A 73 23.71 -30.76 12.77
N ILE A 74 24.63 -30.19 13.54
CA ILE A 74 26.00 -29.87 13.06
C ILE A 74 26.71 -31.15 12.65
N ALA A 75 26.69 -32.22 13.47
CA ALA A 75 27.30 -33.49 13.14
C ALA A 75 26.70 -34.10 11.85
N HIS A 76 25.41 -33.91 11.60
CA HIS A 76 24.76 -34.29 10.35
C HIS A 76 25.33 -33.51 9.15
N VAL A 77 25.45 -32.19 9.25
CA VAL A 77 26.06 -31.36 8.20
C VAL A 77 27.51 -31.76 7.94
N GLU A 78 28.28 -32.02 8.99
CA GLU A 78 29.65 -32.54 8.90
C GLU A 78 29.70 -33.86 8.07
N SER A 79 28.78 -34.78 8.34
CA SER A 79 28.73 -36.06 7.63
C SER A 79 28.45 -35.92 6.13
N LEU A 80 27.67 -34.89 5.74
CA LEU A 80 27.33 -34.62 4.35
C LEU A 80 28.43 -33.84 3.61
N THR A 81 29.13 -32.97 4.28
CA THR A 81 30.17 -32.13 3.67
C THR A 81 31.58 -32.73 3.72
N GLY A 82 31.82 -33.67 4.64
CA GLY A 82 33.14 -34.17 4.94
C GLY A 82 34.04 -33.14 5.66
N MET A 83 33.52 -32.00 6.03
CA MET A 83 34.19 -30.95 6.80
C MET A 83 33.83 -31.07 8.30
N LYS A 84 34.62 -30.45 9.17
CA LYS A 84 34.46 -30.51 10.62
C LYS A 84 34.27 -29.09 11.20
N PHE A 85 33.26 -28.92 12.06
CA PHE A 85 33.05 -27.68 12.78
C PHE A 85 34.03 -27.54 13.93
N ASP A 86 34.59 -26.37 14.09
CA ASP A 86 35.65 -26.04 15.08
C ASP A 86 36.96 -26.82 14.83
N ASP A 87 37.26 -27.25 13.61
CA ASP A 87 38.49 -27.97 13.20
C ASP A 87 39.36 -27.04 12.35
N SER A 88 40.64 -26.91 12.75
CA SER A 88 41.57 -26.06 12.03
C SER A 88 42.10 -26.65 10.74
N SER A 89 41.94 -27.97 10.51
CA SER A 89 42.49 -28.67 9.33
C SER A 89 41.51 -28.73 8.16
N ASN A 90 40.24 -28.88 8.44
CA ASN A 90 39.16 -28.96 7.44
C ASN A 90 37.88 -28.29 7.93
N PRO A 91 37.89 -26.96 8.12
CA PRO A 91 36.85 -26.24 8.83
C PRO A 91 35.53 -26.25 8.06
N LEU A 92 34.46 -26.66 8.72
CA LEU A 92 33.10 -26.36 8.32
C LEU A 92 32.76 -24.95 8.76
N LEU A 93 32.48 -24.09 7.82
CA LEU A 93 31.96 -22.75 8.09
C LEU A 93 30.47 -22.70 7.80
N VAL A 94 29.72 -21.97 8.61
CA VAL A 94 28.26 -21.91 8.46
C VAL A 94 27.77 -20.44 8.45
N SER A 95 26.62 -20.26 7.82
CA SER A 95 25.83 -19.02 7.94
C SER A 95 24.67 -19.23 8.91
N VAL A 96 24.28 -18.18 9.61
CA VAL A 96 23.08 -18.12 10.44
C VAL A 96 22.17 -17.02 9.90
N ARG A 97 20.99 -17.39 9.45
CA ARG A 97 20.07 -16.52 8.71
C ARG A 97 18.66 -16.58 9.30
N SER A 98 17.98 -15.47 9.39
CA SER A 98 16.59 -15.40 9.82
C SER A 98 15.63 -16.01 8.78
N GLY A 99 14.50 -16.52 9.25
CA GLY A 99 13.45 -17.10 8.41
C GLY A 99 12.06 -16.89 9.00
N ALA A 100 11.49 -15.68 8.89
CA ALA A 100 10.14 -15.43 9.36
C ALA A 100 9.07 -16.08 8.47
N ARG A 101 7.85 -16.25 9.01
CA ARG A 101 6.69 -16.77 8.25
C ARG A 101 6.32 -15.86 7.09
N ALA A 102 6.41 -14.53 7.30
CA ALA A 102 6.26 -13.51 6.26
C ALA A 102 7.63 -12.99 5.82
N SER A 103 7.76 -12.61 4.55
CA SER A 103 8.99 -12.01 4.03
C SER A 103 9.18 -10.61 4.63
N MET A 104 10.33 -10.40 5.30
CA MET A 104 10.70 -9.13 5.93
C MET A 104 12.11 -8.71 5.48
N PRO A 105 12.28 -8.25 4.22
CA PRO A 105 13.60 -7.99 3.63
C PRO A 105 14.36 -6.90 4.40
N GLY A 106 15.62 -7.18 4.80
CA GLY A 106 16.48 -6.24 5.49
C GLY A 106 16.11 -5.91 6.95
N MET A 107 15.02 -6.52 7.48
CA MET A 107 14.55 -6.20 8.83
C MET A 107 15.24 -6.99 9.93
N MET A 108 15.73 -8.18 9.61
CA MET A 108 16.39 -9.07 10.57
C MET A 108 17.81 -9.37 10.17
N ASP A 109 18.59 -9.78 11.15
CA ASP A 109 20.04 -9.94 11.00
C ASP A 109 20.43 -11.27 10.37
N THR A 110 21.63 -11.31 9.78
CA THR A 110 22.31 -12.47 9.20
C THR A 110 23.77 -12.44 9.65
N VAL A 111 24.36 -13.60 9.90
CA VAL A 111 25.79 -13.73 10.19
C VAL A 111 26.38 -14.82 9.29
N LEU A 112 27.42 -14.47 8.55
CA LEU A 112 28.11 -15.37 7.62
C LEU A 112 29.49 -15.77 8.18
N ASN A 113 30.04 -16.87 7.69
CA ASN A 113 31.40 -17.33 8.00
C ASN A 113 31.64 -17.69 9.47
N LEU A 114 30.61 -18.11 10.22
CA LEU A 114 30.80 -18.61 11.59
C LEU A 114 31.67 -19.87 11.59
N GLY A 115 32.59 -19.93 12.52
CA GLY A 115 33.66 -20.95 12.58
C GLY A 115 35.02 -20.43 12.15
N MET A 116 35.09 -19.15 11.67
CA MET A 116 36.35 -18.52 11.29
C MET A 116 37.14 -18.01 12.51
N ASN A 117 38.42 -18.34 12.53
CA ASN A 117 39.39 -17.86 13.49
C ASN A 117 40.81 -17.86 12.87
N ASP A 118 41.81 -17.47 13.62
CA ASP A 118 43.19 -17.36 13.10
C ASP A 118 43.76 -18.69 12.56
N ALA A 119 43.31 -19.83 13.05
CA ALA A 119 43.72 -21.16 12.57
C ALA A 119 42.95 -21.60 11.34
N THR A 120 41.61 -21.38 11.33
CA THR A 120 40.74 -21.84 10.23
C THR A 120 40.93 -20.98 8.98
N VAL A 121 41.25 -19.66 9.10
CA VAL A 121 41.54 -18.81 7.92
C VAL A 121 42.79 -19.29 7.17
N ALA A 122 43.80 -19.77 7.87
CA ALA A 122 45.01 -20.31 7.24
C ALA A 122 44.72 -21.56 6.42
N SER A 123 43.89 -22.47 6.96
CA SER A 123 43.44 -23.67 6.24
C SER A 123 42.55 -23.33 5.04
N LEU A 124 41.67 -22.34 5.16
CA LEU A 124 40.85 -21.89 4.04
C LEU A 124 41.72 -21.27 2.92
N ALA A 125 42.75 -20.49 3.31
CA ALA A 125 43.71 -19.92 2.35
C ALA A 125 44.49 -20.99 1.57
N GLU A 126 44.95 -22.02 2.26
CA GLU A 126 45.66 -23.15 1.63
C GLU A 126 44.75 -23.93 0.69
N LYS A 127 43.56 -24.32 1.13
CA LYS A 127 42.62 -25.13 0.37
C LYS A 127 42.06 -24.42 -0.84
N SER A 128 41.73 -23.15 -0.71
CA SER A 128 41.24 -22.37 -1.84
C SER A 128 42.32 -21.96 -2.83
N GLY A 129 43.60 -22.06 -2.44
CA GLY A 129 44.71 -21.49 -3.22
C GLY A 129 44.62 -19.96 -3.36
N ASN A 130 43.72 -19.31 -2.60
CA ASN A 130 43.45 -17.86 -2.66
C ASN A 130 43.51 -17.25 -1.25
N PRO A 131 44.69 -16.87 -0.76
CA PRO A 131 44.84 -16.27 0.56
C PRO A 131 44.08 -14.96 0.72
N ARG A 132 43.97 -14.19 -0.38
CA ARG A 132 43.22 -12.90 -0.32
C ARG A 132 41.76 -13.14 -0.02
N PHE A 133 41.12 -14.08 -0.71
CA PHE A 133 39.74 -14.50 -0.46
C PHE A 133 39.53 -14.90 1.02
N ALA A 134 40.40 -15.75 1.57
CA ALA A 134 40.27 -16.24 2.93
C ALA A 134 40.35 -15.10 3.95
N TRP A 135 41.32 -14.20 3.82
CA TRP A 135 41.51 -13.08 4.74
C TRP A 135 40.47 -11.99 4.59
N ASP A 136 39.95 -11.74 3.38
CA ASP A 136 38.80 -10.83 3.18
C ASP A 136 37.53 -11.40 3.81
N SER A 137 37.28 -12.69 3.65
CA SER A 137 36.15 -13.37 4.31
C SER A 137 36.25 -13.30 5.83
N TYR A 138 37.45 -13.41 6.38
CA TYR A 138 37.66 -13.27 7.82
C TYR A 138 37.47 -11.83 8.30
N ARG A 139 37.99 -10.87 7.58
CA ARG A 139 37.77 -9.44 7.87
C ARG A 139 36.27 -9.12 7.89
N ARG A 140 35.52 -9.54 6.84
CA ARG A 140 34.06 -9.37 6.76
C ARG A 140 33.34 -10.05 7.94
N PHE A 141 33.78 -11.24 8.32
CA PHE A 141 33.20 -11.95 9.45
C PHE A 141 33.37 -11.20 10.78
N VAL A 142 34.60 -10.72 11.08
CA VAL A 142 34.86 -9.95 12.31
C VAL A 142 34.02 -8.67 12.36
N GLN A 143 33.92 -7.97 11.24
CA GLN A 143 33.05 -6.79 11.08
C GLN A 143 31.59 -7.12 11.34
N MET A 144 31.05 -8.09 10.61
CA MET A 144 29.64 -8.49 10.71
C MET A 144 29.29 -9.03 12.10
N TYR A 145 30.14 -9.86 12.69
CA TYR A 145 29.92 -10.37 14.03
C TYR A 145 29.98 -9.27 15.10
N GLY A 146 30.93 -8.35 14.94
CA GLY A 146 31.04 -7.17 15.80
C GLY A 146 29.80 -6.28 15.75
N ASP A 147 29.32 -6.01 14.56
CA ASP A 147 28.11 -5.22 14.36
C ASP A 147 26.83 -5.93 14.85
N VAL A 148 26.59 -7.16 14.39
CA VAL A 148 25.33 -7.88 14.60
C VAL A 148 25.25 -8.52 15.99
N VAL A 149 26.32 -9.21 16.44
CA VAL A 149 26.32 -10.01 17.66
C VAL A 149 26.78 -9.21 18.87
N LEU A 150 27.80 -8.37 18.69
CA LEU A 150 28.41 -7.61 19.78
C LEU A 150 27.85 -6.18 19.91
N GLY A 151 27.04 -5.74 18.95
CA GLY A 151 26.35 -4.47 19.01
C GLY A 151 27.20 -3.24 18.74
N MET A 152 28.33 -3.41 18.04
CA MET A 152 29.24 -2.29 17.67
C MET A 152 28.64 -1.50 16.48
N LYS A 153 27.56 -0.79 16.74
CA LYS A 153 26.83 0.02 15.74
C LYS A 153 27.00 1.51 16.00
N PRO A 154 26.88 2.34 14.97
CA PRO A 154 26.73 3.78 15.15
C PRO A 154 25.58 4.10 16.12
N LYS A 155 25.81 5.01 17.06
CA LYS A 155 24.78 5.41 18.06
C LYS A 155 23.75 6.36 17.47
N SER A 156 24.09 7.05 16.40
CA SER A 156 23.21 7.95 15.65
C SER A 156 23.43 7.82 14.15
N LYS A 157 22.50 8.34 13.33
CA LYS A 157 22.62 8.35 11.84
C LYS A 157 23.79 9.22 11.33
N THR A 158 24.36 10.05 12.17
CA THR A 158 25.49 10.94 11.85
C THR A 158 26.83 10.37 12.28
N ASP A 159 26.85 9.29 13.07
CA ASP A 159 28.09 8.65 13.51
C ASP A 159 28.60 7.73 12.40
N ILE A 160 29.90 7.68 12.25
CA ILE A 160 30.58 6.77 11.32
C ILE A 160 30.65 5.39 11.97
N ASP A 161 30.43 4.35 11.16
CA ASP A 161 30.61 2.97 11.60
C ASP A 161 32.04 2.75 12.08
N PRO A 162 32.28 2.19 13.29
CA PRO A 162 33.63 2.02 13.82
C PRO A 162 34.53 1.16 12.93
N PHE A 163 33.99 0.17 12.25
CA PHE A 163 34.75 -0.69 11.34
C PHE A 163 35.08 0.02 10.03
N GLU A 164 34.14 0.79 9.49
CA GLU A 164 34.37 1.62 8.29
C GLU A 164 35.42 2.68 8.55
N GLU A 165 35.42 3.31 9.73
CA GLU A 165 36.47 4.28 10.11
C GLU A 165 37.87 3.64 10.11
N ILE A 166 38.00 2.42 10.63
CA ILE A 166 39.26 1.69 10.60
C ILE A 166 39.66 1.29 9.18
N MET A 167 38.68 0.85 8.38
CA MET A 167 38.86 0.49 6.99
C MET A 167 39.38 1.67 6.16
N ASP A 168 38.74 2.82 6.30
CA ASP A 168 39.14 4.03 5.58
C ASP A 168 40.54 4.51 5.96
N LYS A 169 40.92 4.42 7.23
CA LYS A 169 42.27 4.71 7.67
C LYS A 169 43.32 3.80 7.01
N VAL A 170 43.03 2.51 6.90
CA VAL A 170 43.96 1.56 6.26
C VAL A 170 44.04 1.84 4.76
N LYS A 171 42.95 2.12 4.11
CA LYS A 171 42.92 2.51 2.66
C LYS A 171 43.74 3.79 2.43
N GLU A 172 43.60 4.79 3.31
CA GLU A 172 44.38 6.03 3.25
C GLU A 172 45.87 5.77 3.45
N GLU A 173 46.27 4.99 4.47
CA GLU A 173 47.65 4.59 4.75
C GLU A 173 48.29 3.87 3.56
N LYS A 174 47.49 3.13 2.79
CA LYS A 174 47.96 2.34 1.63
C LYS A 174 47.79 3.06 0.29
N GLY A 175 47.09 4.17 0.27
CA GLY A 175 46.84 4.96 -0.97
C GLY A 175 45.92 4.29 -1.95
N VAL A 176 45.01 3.41 -1.48
CA VAL A 176 44.00 2.70 -2.29
C VAL A 176 42.59 3.24 -2.03
N LYS A 177 41.69 3.07 -3.00
CA LYS A 177 40.33 3.59 -2.88
C LYS A 177 39.28 2.51 -2.61
N ASN A 178 39.49 1.32 -3.19
CA ASN A 178 38.51 0.25 -3.10
C ASN A 178 39.00 -0.87 -2.19
N ASP A 179 38.09 -1.58 -1.55
CA ASP A 179 38.39 -2.76 -0.73
C ASP A 179 39.10 -3.86 -1.56
N LEU A 180 38.79 -3.95 -2.83
CA LEU A 180 39.36 -4.93 -3.76
C LEU A 180 40.86 -4.68 -4.03
N ASP A 181 41.36 -3.48 -3.80
CA ASP A 181 42.75 -3.08 -4.01
C ASP A 181 43.66 -3.43 -2.78
N LEU A 182 43.04 -3.89 -1.68
CA LEU A 182 43.78 -4.26 -0.47
C LEU A 182 44.46 -5.64 -0.66
N GLU A 183 45.72 -5.72 -0.29
CA GLU A 183 46.52 -6.93 -0.37
C GLU A 183 46.34 -7.83 0.89
N VAL A 184 46.81 -9.07 0.84
CA VAL A 184 46.68 -10.04 1.95
C VAL A 184 47.20 -9.48 3.29
N GLU A 185 48.34 -8.80 3.29
CA GLU A 185 48.91 -8.24 4.53
C GLU A 185 48.08 -7.09 5.07
N ASP A 186 47.41 -6.31 4.21
CA ASP A 186 46.50 -5.23 4.63
C ASP A 186 45.25 -5.80 5.30
N LEU A 187 44.72 -6.89 4.73
CA LEU A 187 43.57 -7.61 5.29
C LEU A 187 43.89 -8.25 6.65
N LYS A 188 45.10 -8.80 6.82
CA LYS A 188 45.56 -9.29 8.13
C LYS A 188 45.63 -8.18 9.17
N GLU A 189 46.15 -7.02 8.79
CA GLU A 189 46.25 -5.87 9.68
C GLU A 189 44.82 -5.34 10.02
N LEU A 190 43.91 -5.33 9.08
CA LEU A 190 42.48 -4.97 9.34
C LEU A 190 41.86 -5.93 10.36
N VAL A 191 41.98 -7.25 10.17
CA VAL A 191 41.46 -8.22 11.15
C VAL A 191 42.01 -7.96 12.54
N LYS A 192 43.32 -7.68 12.66
CA LYS A 192 43.97 -7.35 13.95
C LYS A 192 43.39 -6.07 14.57
N ARG A 193 43.24 -5.01 13.77
CA ARG A 193 42.65 -3.71 14.24
C ARG A 193 41.19 -3.87 14.62
N PHE A 194 40.39 -4.65 13.86
CA PHE A 194 39.00 -4.94 14.17
C PHE A 194 38.87 -5.70 15.49
N LYS A 195 39.69 -6.75 15.71
CA LYS A 195 39.71 -7.49 16.99
C LYS A 195 40.10 -6.61 18.17
N ALA A 196 41.07 -5.69 17.97
CA ALA A 196 41.42 -4.73 18.99
C ALA A 196 40.25 -3.76 19.31
N ALA A 197 39.58 -3.26 18.31
CA ALA A 197 38.40 -2.42 18.51
C ALA A 197 37.25 -3.19 19.23
N VAL A 198 37.05 -4.47 18.94
CA VAL A 198 36.12 -5.33 19.67
C VAL A 198 36.49 -5.43 21.14
N LEU A 199 37.78 -5.64 21.46
CA LEU A 199 38.27 -5.70 22.84
C LEU A 199 38.03 -4.37 23.56
N ASP A 200 38.35 -3.24 22.94
CA ASP A 200 38.15 -1.91 23.49
C ASP A 200 36.69 -1.60 23.77
N PHE A 201 35.78 -2.02 22.86
CA PHE A 201 34.34 -1.80 22.97
C PHE A 201 33.69 -2.71 24.01
N THR A 202 34.00 -4.02 23.99
CA THR A 202 33.31 -5.04 24.79
C THR A 202 34.01 -5.38 26.10
N GLY A 203 35.30 -5.04 26.24
CA GLY A 203 36.19 -5.51 27.32
C GLY A 203 36.54 -7.00 27.22
N LYS A 204 36.21 -7.68 26.11
CA LYS A 204 36.49 -9.11 25.89
C LYS A 204 37.14 -9.31 24.51
N ASN A 205 37.96 -10.35 24.41
CA ASN A 205 38.50 -10.75 23.13
C ASN A 205 37.40 -11.23 22.18
N PHE A 206 37.61 -11.06 20.87
CA PHE A 206 36.79 -11.68 19.85
C PHE A 206 36.75 -13.19 20.04
N PRO A 207 35.59 -13.89 20.00
CA PRO A 207 35.50 -15.32 20.29
C PRO A 207 36.20 -16.16 19.19
N ASP A 208 37.13 -16.99 19.62
CA ASP A 208 37.86 -17.92 18.73
C ASP A 208 37.15 -19.29 18.60
N SER A 209 36.29 -19.67 19.56
CA SER A 209 35.52 -20.90 19.49
C SER A 209 34.36 -20.78 18.48
N ALA A 210 34.32 -21.68 17.51
CA ALA A 210 33.25 -21.76 16.55
C ALA A 210 31.86 -21.97 17.21
N TRP A 211 31.81 -22.73 18.32
CA TRP A 211 30.57 -22.93 19.08
C TRP A 211 30.09 -21.68 19.78
N GLU A 212 30.99 -20.89 20.36
CA GLU A 212 30.64 -19.60 20.97
C GLU A 212 30.12 -18.64 19.91
N GLN A 213 30.74 -18.59 18.73
CA GLN A 213 30.32 -17.82 17.59
C GLN A 213 28.94 -18.26 17.09
N LEU A 214 28.68 -19.55 16.96
CA LEU A 214 27.40 -20.10 16.49
C LEU A 214 26.25 -19.73 17.44
N TRP A 215 26.42 -19.94 18.72
CA TRP A 215 25.40 -19.55 19.73
C TRP A 215 25.19 -18.04 19.78
N GLY A 216 26.26 -17.27 19.63
CA GLY A 216 26.16 -15.82 19.49
C GLY A 216 25.29 -15.41 18.30
N GLY A 217 25.55 -15.99 17.14
CA GLY A 217 24.80 -15.73 15.89
C GLY A 217 23.32 -16.17 15.98
N ILE A 218 23.06 -17.38 16.51
CA ILE A 218 21.67 -17.87 16.70
C ILE A 218 20.88 -16.92 17.60
N CYS A 219 21.46 -16.52 18.71
CA CYS A 219 20.80 -15.61 19.64
C CYS A 219 20.58 -14.22 19.04
N ALA A 220 21.58 -13.68 18.33
CA ALA A 220 21.45 -12.40 17.65
C ALA A 220 20.31 -12.38 16.61
N VAL A 221 20.12 -13.49 15.87
CA VAL A 221 18.98 -13.62 14.95
C VAL A 221 17.65 -13.66 15.69
N PHE A 222 17.55 -14.35 16.85
CA PHE A 222 16.35 -14.27 17.69
C PHE A 222 16.11 -12.85 18.23
N ASP A 223 17.15 -12.19 18.71
CA ASP A 223 17.07 -10.80 19.23
C ASP A 223 16.62 -9.84 18.13
N SER A 224 17.03 -10.08 16.88
CA SER A 224 16.67 -9.22 15.73
C SER A 224 15.17 -9.20 15.42
N TRP A 225 14.39 -10.19 15.89
CA TRP A 225 12.92 -10.15 15.83
C TRP A 225 12.34 -8.97 16.61
N MET A 226 13.01 -8.55 17.68
CA MET A 226 12.60 -7.44 18.55
C MET A 226 13.36 -6.12 18.26
N ASN A 227 14.13 -6.03 17.18
CA ASN A 227 14.75 -4.78 16.73
C ASN A 227 13.66 -3.76 16.32
N GLU A 228 13.92 -2.47 16.54
CA GLU A 228 12.99 -1.38 16.22
C GLU A 228 12.49 -1.43 14.77
N ARG A 229 13.41 -1.66 13.80
CA ARG A 229 13.05 -1.77 12.37
C ARG A 229 12.13 -2.97 12.10
N ALA A 230 12.35 -4.11 12.75
CA ALA A 230 11.51 -5.31 12.61
C ALA A 230 10.15 -5.11 13.26
N ILE A 231 10.09 -4.47 14.43
CA ILE A 231 8.84 -4.10 15.12
C ILE A 231 8.02 -3.15 14.25
N LEU A 232 8.66 -2.10 13.72
CA LEU A 232 7.99 -1.13 12.85
C LEU A 232 7.44 -1.81 11.58
N TYR A 233 8.25 -2.63 10.92
CA TYR A 233 7.83 -3.36 9.72
C TYR A 233 6.67 -4.31 10.01
N ARG A 234 6.71 -5.05 11.13
CA ARG A 234 5.61 -5.93 11.53
C ARG A 234 4.31 -5.15 11.77
N ARG A 235 4.39 -4.01 12.45
CA ARG A 235 3.23 -3.13 12.68
C ARG A 235 2.64 -2.64 11.37
N MET A 236 3.47 -2.14 10.45
CA MET A 236 3.02 -1.65 9.14
C MET A 236 2.39 -2.75 8.27
N ASN A 237 2.84 -4.00 8.41
CA ASN A 237 2.37 -5.13 7.62
C ASN A 237 1.44 -6.08 8.40
N GLN A 238 0.96 -5.69 9.57
CA GLN A 238 0.03 -6.44 10.41
C GLN A 238 0.53 -7.87 10.75
N ILE A 239 1.85 -8.04 10.92
CA ILE A 239 2.49 -9.32 11.26
C ILE A 239 2.48 -9.48 12.79
N PRO A 240 1.83 -10.53 13.34
CA PRO A 240 1.77 -10.76 14.77
C PRO A 240 3.14 -10.98 15.41
N GLU A 241 3.38 -10.38 16.56
CA GLU A 241 4.65 -10.50 17.30
C GLU A 241 4.91 -11.94 17.76
N GLU A 242 3.86 -12.66 18.14
CA GLU A 242 3.92 -14.04 18.60
C GLU A 242 4.34 -15.06 17.54
N TRP A 243 4.42 -14.65 16.27
CA TRP A 243 4.87 -15.56 15.20
C TRP A 243 6.33 -15.97 15.33
N GLY A 244 7.19 -15.09 15.84
CA GLY A 244 8.63 -15.32 15.91
C GLY A 244 9.32 -15.48 14.56
N THR A 245 10.62 -15.69 14.60
CA THR A 245 11.43 -16.05 13.43
C THR A 245 12.08 -17.41 13.60
N ALA A 246 12.20 -18.18 12.52
CA ALA A 246 13.08 -19.35 12.49
C ALA A 246 14.53 -18.91 12.29
N VAL A 247 15.47 -19.78 12.67
CA VAL A 247 16.89 -19.58 12.39
C VAL A 247 17.37 -20.70 11.47
N ASN A 248 17.94 -20.33 10.32
CA ASN A 248 18.52 -21.28 9.36
C ASN A 248 20.04 -21.27 9.51
N VAL A 249 20.62 -22.42 9.83
CA VAL A 249 22.07 -22.65 9.88
C VAL A 249 22.44 -23.50 8.67
N GLN A 250 23.32 -23.01 7.82
CA GLN A 250 23.63 -23.64 6.53
C GLN A 250 25.13 -23.61 6.24
N ALA A 251 25.65 -24.67 5.67
CA ALA A 251 27.04 -24.71 5.22
C ALA A 251 27.32 -23.56 4.23
N MET A 252 28.45 -22.88 4.42
CA MET A 252 28.87 -21.79 3.53
C MET A 252 29.23 -22.31 2.15
N VAL A 253 28.83 -21.53 1.14
CA VAL A 253 29.32 -21.62 -0.24
C VAL A 253 29.74 -20.25 -0.70
N TYR A 254 30.75 -20.15 -1.56
CA TYR A 254 31.48 -18.93 -1.82
C TYR A 254 31.45 -18.56 -3.31
N GLY A 255 30.83 -17.43 -3.61
CA GLY A 255 30.85 -16.79 -4.93
C GLY A 255 32.11 -15.96 -5.21
N ASN A 256 33.01 -15.82 -4.21
CA ASN A 256 34.21 -14.98 -4.27
C ASN A 256 35.52 -15.81 -4.17
N MET A 257 35.50 -17.09 -4.58
CA MET A 257 36.72 -17.92 -4.59
C MET A 257 37.64 -17.70 -5.80
N GLY A 258 37.15 -16.99 -6.82
CA GLY A 258 37.91 -16.73 -8.05
C GLY A 258 36.97 -16.52 -9.24
N ASP A 259 37.54 -16.49 -10.46
CA ASP A 259 36.82 -16.14 -11.69
C ASP A 259 35.83 -17.23 -12.17
N ASN A 260 35.88 -18.42 -11.62
CA ASN A 260 34.92 -19.51 -11.84
C ASN A 260 33.86 -19.58 -10.72
N SER A 261 33.77 -18.55 -9.92
CA SER A 261 32.80 -18.40 -8.85
C SER A 261 32.01 -17.13 -9.04
N ALA A 262 30.72 -17.16 -8.67
CA ALA A 262 29.80 -16.03 -8.82
C ALA A 262 28.66 -16.11 -7.79
N THR A 263 27.95 -15.03 -7.63
CA THR A 263 26.69 -15.01 -6.86
C THR A 263 25.68 -14.15 -7.60
N GLY A 264 24.39 -14.40 -7.40
CA GLY A 264 23.36 -13.65 -8.08
C GLY A 264 21.95 -13.90 -7.58
N VAL A 265 21.05 -13.15 -8.19
CA VAL A 265 19.60 -13.26 -8.01
C VAL A 265 18.95 -13.49 -9.37
N ALA A 266 17.91 -14.31 -9.41
CA ALA A 266 17.22 -14.65 -10.64
C ALA A 266 15.71 -14.70 -10.42
N PHE A 267 14.97 -14.41 -11.49
CA PHE A 267 13.52 -14.45 -11.52
C PHE A 267 13.07 -15.32 -12.69
N SER A 268 12.13 -16.22 -12.45
CA SER A 268 11.57 -17.07 -13.50
C SER A 268 10.78 -16.30 -14.56
N ARG A 269 10.29 -15.12 -14.22
CA ARG A 269 9.61 -14.16 -15.10
C ARG A 269 10.06 -12.75 -14.79
N ASP A 270 9.87 -11.83 -15.74
CA ASP A 270 10.12 -10.40 -15.47
C ASP A 270 9.18 -9.88 -14.38
N SER A 271 9.73 -9.45 -13.26
CA SER A 271 8.97 -8.97 -12.09
C SER A 271 8.26 -7.63 -12.32
N ALA A 272 8.69 -6.87 -13.30
CA ALA A 272 8.12 -5.56 -13.64
C ALA A 272 7.02 -5.65 -14.69
N THR A 273 7.19 -6.48 -15.71
CA THR A 273 6.26 -6.61 -16.86
C THR A 273 5.38 -7.85 -16.80
N GLY A 274 5.81 -8.91 -16.12
CA GLY A 274 5.14 -10.22 -16.08
C GLY A 274 5.41 -11.10 -17.30
N GLU A 275 6.23 -10.63 -18.24
CA GLU A 275 6.62 -11.44 -19.39
C GLU A 275 7.31 -12.74 -18.95
N ASN A 276 6.99 -13.83 -19.64
CA ASN A 276 7.61 -15.14 -19.40
C ASN A 276 9.04 -15.18 -19.96
N ILE A 277 9.91 -14.38 -19.36
CA ILE A 277 11.31 -14.23 -19.71
C ILE A 277 12.13 -14.39 -18.43
N PHE A 278 13.05 -15.35 -18.43
CA PHE A 278 13.98 -15.51 -17.33
C PHE A 278 14.90 -14.28 -17.22
N THR A 279 14.92 -13.65 -16.06
CA THR A 279 15.72 -12.45 -15.78
C THR A 279 16.57 -12.64 -14.54
N GLY A 280 17.63 -11.87 -14.43
CA GLY A 280 18.45 -11.87 -13.21
C GLY A 280 19.81 -11.25 -13.41
N GLU A 281 20.47 -11.05 -12.29
CA GLU A 281 21.76 -10.37 -12.20
C GLU A 281 22.76 -11.21 -11.42
N TYR A 282 24.03 -11.11 -11.80
CA TYR A 282 25.11 -11.82 -11.13
C TYR A 282 26.39 -10.98 -11.07
N LEU A 283 27.27 -11.33 -10.15
CA LEU A 283 28.63 -10.81 -10.05
C LEU A 283 29.62 -11.95 -9.98
N ILE A 284 30.64 -11.92 -10.83
CA ILE A 284 31.80 -12.83 -10.73
C ILE A 284 32.67 -12.41 -9.56
N ASN A 285 33.22 -13.40 -8.86
CA ASN A 285 34.10 -13.22 -7.73
C ASN A 285 33.53 -12.24 -6.69
N ALA A 286 32.33 -12.54 -6.19
CA ALA A 286 31.56 -11.70 -5.28
C ALA A 286 30.75 -12.51 -4.26
N GLN A 287 30.44 -11.90 -3.13
CA GLN A 287 29.46 -12.41 -2.16
C GLN A 287 28.07 -11.79 -2.38
N GLY A 288 27.01 -12.42 -1.83
CA GLY A 288 25.64 -11.96 -2.00
C GLY A 288 25.41 -10.51 -1.58
N GLU A 289 26.12 -10.04 -0.57
CA GLU A 289 26.07 -8.65 -0.10
C GLU A 289 26.52 -7.65 -1.17
N ASP A 290 27.52 -8.01 -1.98
CA ASP A 290 28.08 -7.15 -3.02
C ASP A 290 27.06 -6.88 -4.14
N VAL A 291 26.14 -7.84 -4.42
CA VAL A 291 25.03 -7.67 -5.39
C VAL A 291 24.00 -6.66 -4.88
N VAL A 292 23.68 -6.72 -3.58
CA VAL A 292 22.65 -5.88 -2.97
C VAL A 292 23.16 -4.48 -2.66
N ALA A 293 24.44 -4.36 -2.27
CA ALA A 293 25.05 -3.09 -1.86
C ALA A 293 25.27 -2.11 -3.04
N GLY A 294 25.21 -2.60 -4.29
CA GLY A 294 25.39 -1.75 -5.48
C GLY A 294 26.82 -1.18 -5.64
N ILE A 295 27.80 -1.74 -4.97
CA ILE A 295 29.21 -1.31 -5.03
C ILE A 295 29.80 -1.58 -6.43
N ARG A 296 29.35 -2.64 -7.07
CA ARG A 296 29.72 -3.04 -8.42
C ARG A 296 28.47 -3.11 -9.30
N THR A 297 28.59 -2.79 -10.59
CA THR A 297 27.48 -2.95 -11.56
C THR A 297 27.27 -4.44 -11.81
N PRO A 298 26.11 -5.02 -11.47
CA PRO A 298 25.81 -6.42 -11.76
C PRO A 298 25.68 -6.66 -13.25
N GLN A 299 26.05 -7.85 -13.68
CA GLN A 299 25.89 -8.35 -15.05
C GLN A 299 24.60 -9.16 -15.17
N GLN A 300 24.04 -9.22 -16.37
CA GLN A 300 22.80 -9.94 -16.62
C GLN A 300 23.07 -11.45 -16.86
N ILE A 301 22.14 -12.31 -16.47
CA ILE A 301 22.30 -13.77 -16.61
C ILE A 301 22.17 -14.18 -18.06
N THR A 302 21.16 -13.67 -18.78
CA THR A 302 20.93 -14.03 -20.19
C THR A 302 21.58 -13.04 -21.16
N LEU A 303 21.98 -13.52 -22.34
CA LEU A 303 22.53 -12.66 -23.39
C LEU A 303 21.52 -11.62 -23.88
N GLU A 304 20.25 -12.04 -24.02
CA GLU A 304 19.17 -11.12 -24.40
C GLU A 304 18.97 -10.01 -23.34
N GLY A 305 18.93 -10.37 -22.06
CA GLY A 305 18.86 -9.44 -20.95
C GLY A 305 20.05 -8.47 -20.93
N SER A 306 21.26 -8.98 -21.17
CA SER A 306 22.50 -8.18 -21.25
C SER A 306 22.45 -7.15 -22.39
N ARG A 307 21.98 -7.56 -23.58
CA ARG A 307 21.81 -6.65 -24.73
C ARG A 307 20.74 -5.61 -24.48
N ARG A 308 19.61 -6.01 -23.91
CA ARG A 308 18.52 -5.08 -23.53
C ARG A 308 19.01 -4.06 -22.50
N TRP A 309 19.71 -4.52 -21.47
CA TRP A 309 20.31 -3.63 -20.45
C TRP A 309 21.32 -2.64 -21.07
N ALA A 310 22.22 -3.13 -21.91
CA ALA A 310 23.24 -2.28 -22.57
C ALA A 310 22.60 -1.23 -23.48
N ALA A 311 21.56 -1.58 -24.21
CA ALA A 311 20.82 -0.62 -25.05
C ALA A 311 20.19 0.50 -24.22
N LEU A 312 19.61 0.17 -23.06
CA LEU A 312 19.04 1.16 -22.11
C LEU A 312 20.12 2.06 -21.49
N GLN A 313 21.34 1.56 -21.30
CA GLN A 313 22.45 2.35 -20.77
C GLN A 313 23.24 3.10 -21.86
N GLY A 314 22.89 2.92 -23.13
CA GLY A 314 23.62 3.52 -24.25
C GLY A 314 25.03 2.93 -24.48
N ILE A 315 25.25 1.69 -24.01
CA ILE A 315 26.54 0.96 -24.11
C ILE A 315 26.58 0.18 -25.43
N SER A 316 27.70 0.24 -26.15
CA SER A 316 27.90 -0.51 -27.40
C SER A 316 27.99 -2.02 -27.13
N GLU A 317 27.66 -2.86 -28.15
CA GLU A 317 27.79 -4.32 -28.05
C GLU A 317 29.23 -4.75 -27.77
N GLU A 318 30.23 -4.08 -28.33
CA GLU A 318 31.63 -4.35 -28.09
C GLU A 318 32.03 -4.11 -26.63
N GLU A 319 31.59 -2.98 -26.07
CA GLU A 319 31.83 -2.63 -24.67
C GLU A 319 31.04 -3.58 -23.74
N ARG A 320 29.78 -3.89 -24.06
CA ARG A 320 28.96 -4.85 -23.33
C ARG A 320 29.65 -6.21 -23.24
N ALA A 321 30.02 -6.78 -24.38
CA ALA A 321 30.64 -8.11 -24.43
C ALA A 321 32.00 -8.17 -23.71
N SER A 322 32.72 -7.04 -23.67
CA SER A 322 34.04 -6.96 -23.04
C SER A 322 33.94 -6.71 -21.51
N LYS A 323 33.05 -5.81 -21.06
CA LYS A 323 32.99 -5.37 -19.65
C LYS A 323 31.84 -5.99 -18.88
N TYR A 324 30.73 -6.35 -19.56
CA TYR A 324 29.49 -6.79 -18.95
C TYR A 324 28.93 -8.05 -19.64
N PRO A 325 29.74 -9.09 -19.85
CA PRO A 325 29.27 -10.31 -20.49
C PRO A 325 28.19 -10.99 -19.63
N SER A 326 27.22 -11.62 -20.28
CA SER A 326 26.21 -12.42 -19.58
C SER A 326 26.77 -13.70 -18.97
N LEU A 327 26.03 -14.28 -18.01
CA LEU A 327 26.41 -15.61 -17.48
C LEU A 327 26.34 -16.68 -18.57
N GLU A 328 25.43 -16.57 -19.53
CA GLU A 328 25.37 -17.45 -20.70
C GLU A 328 26.65 -17.41 -21.54
N GLU A 329 27.33 -16.27 -21.62
CA GLU A 329 28.59 -16.11 -22.33
C GLU A 329 29.79 -16.64 -21.51
N THR A 330 29.81 -16.37 -20.20
CA THR A 330 30.93 -16.68 -19.31
C THR A 330 30.88 -18.12 -18.77
N MET A 331 29.70 -18.64 -18.45
CA MET A 331 29.47 -19.96 -17.83
C MET A 331 28.20 -20.62 -18.42
N PRO A 332 28.17 -20.95 -19.72
CA PRO A 332 26.97 -21.38 -20.44
C PRO A 332 26.27 -22.61 -19.83
N ALA A 333 27.04 -23.60 -19.39
CA ALA A 333 26.49 -24.82 -18.78
C ALA A 333 25.75 -24.52 -17.45
N LEU A 334 26.30 -23.63 -16.62
CA LEU A 334 25.71 -23.24 -15.35
C LEU A 334 24.50 -22.31 -15.52
N ALA A 335 24.53 -21.44 -16.53
CA ALA A 335 23.36 -20.64 -16.91
C ALA A 335 22.20 -21.56 -17.35
N ALA A 336 22.46 -22.56 -18.17
CA ALA A 336 21.47 -23.55 -18.60
C ALA A 336 20.91 -24.36 -17.40
N GLU A 337 21.76 -24.76 -16.45
CA GLU A 337 21.37 -25.47 -15.24
C GLU A 337 20.46 -24.58 -14.34
N LEU A 338 20.82 -23.30 -14.19
CA LEU A 338 20.05 -22.34 -13.42
C LEU A 338 18.66 -22.10 -14.05
N ILE A 339 18.58 -21.95 -15.38
CA ILE A 339 17.32 -21.78 -16.09
C ILE A 339 16.44 -23.03 -15.92
N ALA A 340 17.00 -24.23 -16.12
CA ALA A 340 16.28 -25.49 -15.92
C ALA A 340 15.80 -25.66 -14.47
N THR A 341 16.59 -25.22 -13.49
CA THR A 341 16.19 -25.20 -12.08
C THR A 341 15.02 -24.25 -11.84
N SER A 342 15.06 -23.05 -12.44
CA SER A 342 14.00 -22.06 -12.41
C SER A 342 12.68 -22.61 -12.97
N ASP A 343 12.73 -23.24 -14.13
CA ASP A 343 11.54 -23.84 -14.77
C ASP A 343 10.90 -24.92 -13.89
N ARG A 344 11.71 -25.75 -13.25
CA ARG A 344 11.24 -26.76 -12.30
C ARG A 344 10.60 -26.16 -11.06
N LEU A 345 11.15 -25.08 -10.52
CA LEU A 345 10.62 -24.39 -9.36
C LEU A 345 9.29 -23.71 -9.70
N GLU A 346 9.20 -22.99 -10.82
CA GLU A 346 7.98 -22.36 -11.27
C GLU A 346 6.87 -23.39 -11.51
N ALA A 347 7.19 -24.50 -12.18
CA ALA A 347 6.23 -25.59 -12.41
C ALA A 347 5.75 -26.22 -11.11
N TYR A 348 6.64 -26.39 -10.12
CA TYR A 348 6.29 -26.98 -8.83
C TYR A 348 5.42 -26.05 -7.98
N TYR A 349 5.84 -24.79 -7.79
CA TYR A 349 5.11 -23.81 -6.98
C TYR A 349 3.92 -23.20 -7.74
N LYS A 350 3.84 -23.44 -9.05
CA LYS A 350 2.81 -22.89 -9.96
C LYS A 350 2.73 -21.38 -9.89
N ASP A 351 3.85 -20.73 -9.64
CA ASP A 351 3.95 -19.26 -9.53
C ASP A 351 5.37 -18.82 -9.82
N MET A 352 5.52 -17.56 -10.27
CA MET A 352 6.81 -16.92 -10.48
C MET A 352 7.70 -17.05 -9.25
N GLN A 353 8.96 -17.41 -9.48
CA GLN A 353 9.97 -17.60 -8.44
C GLN A 353 11.04 -16.51 -8.48
N ASP A 354 11.43 -16.07 -7.30
CA ASP A 354 12.58 -15.23 -6.99
C ASP A 354 13.62 -16.14 -6.30
N MET A 355 14.81 -16.21 -6.85
CA MET A 355 15.85 -17.17 -6.49
C MET A 355 17.16 -16.46 -6.14
N GLU A 356 17.81 -16.92 -5.09
CA GLU A 356 19.19 -16.56 -4.75
C GLU A 356 20.09 -17.76 -5.03
N PHE A 357 21.20 -17.56 -5.74
CA PHE A 357 22.13 -18.61 -6.09
C PHE A 357 23.59 -18.19 -5.91
N THR A 358 24.46 -19.18 -5.77
CA THR A 358 25.90 -19.01 -5.75
C THR A 358 26.54 -20.07 -6.63
N ILE A 359 27.54 -19.71 -7.41
CA ILE A 359 28.42 -20.61 -8.14
C ILE A 359 29.74 -20.64 -7.39
N GLN A 360 30.10 -21.78 -6.87
CA GLN A 360 31.39 -22.02 -6.23
C GLN A 360 32.22 -22.98 -7.04
N ASP A 361 33.36 -22.52 -7.56
CA ASP A 361 34.32 -23.35 -8.31
C ASP A 361 33.60 -24.16 -9.41
N GLY A 362 32.79 -23.51 -10.22
CA GLY A 362 32.06 -24.10 -11.32
C GLY A 362 30.89 -25.02 -10.93
N LYS A 363 30.41 -24.96 -9.69
CA LYS A 363 29.25 -25.71 -9.21
C LYS A 363 28.15 -24.77 -8.75
N LEU A 364 26.93 -24.96 -9.27
CA LEU A 364 25.75 -24.21 -8.88
C LEU A 364 25.22 -24.64 -7.51
N TRP A 365 24.79 -23.66 -6.69
CA TRP A 365 24.12 -23.83 -5.41
C TRP A 365 22.94 -22.90 -5.31
N MET A 366 21.77 -23.43 -4.89
CA MET A 366 20.56 -22.66 -4.61
C MET A 366 20.51 -22.30 -3.13
N LEU A 367 20.41 -21.00 -2.82
CA LEU A 367 20.43 -20.51 -1.45
C LEU A 367 19.04 -20.14 -0.92
N GLN A 368 18.13 -19.77 -1.81
CA GLN A 368 16.76 -19.40 -1.47
C GLN A 368 15.88 -19.46 -2.71
N THR A 369 14.61 -19.83 -2.51
CA THR A 369 13.53 -19.52 -3.45
C THR A 369 12.34 -18.97 -2.68
N ARG A 370 11.57 -18.12 -3.34
CA ARG A 370 10.29 -17.60 -2.84
C ARG A 370 9.41 -17.14 -3.99
N ASN A 371 8.12 -16.99 -3.76
CA ASN A 371 7.23 -16.35 -4.73
C ASN A 371 7.72 -14.92 -4.99
N GLY A 372 7.94 -14.59 -6.26
CA GLY A 372 8.52 -13.32 -6.66
C GLY A 372 7.64 -12.13 -6.31
N LYS A 373 8.25 -11.11 -5.69
CA LYS A 373 7.61 -9.80 -5.57
C LYS A 373 7.49 -9.20 -6.96
N ARG A 374 6.36 -8.57 -7.23
CA ARG A 374 6.00 -8.09 -8.58
C ARG A 374 5.13 -6.84 -8.52
N THR A 375 5.12 -6.06 -9.61
CA THR A 375 4.24 -4.90 -9.77
C THR A 375 2.78 -5.34 -9.94
N GLY A 376 1.83 -4.41 -9.85
CA GLY A 376 0.42 -4.69 -10.13
C GLY A 376 0.18 -5.23 -11.54
N ALA A 377 0.83 -4.66 -12.55
CA ALA A 377 0.75 -5.12 -13.94
C ALA A 377 1.27 -6.55 -14.12
N SER A 378 2.46 -6.82 -13.57
CA SER A 378 3.07 -8.14 -13.60
C SER A 378 2.23 -9.18 -12.86
N MET A 379 1.62 -8.82 -11.74
CA MET A 379 0.74 -9.69 -10.96
C MET A 379 -0.46 -10.17 -11.79
N VAL A 380 -1.14 -9.25 -12.46
CA VAL A 380 -2.30 -9.57 -13.31
C VAL A 380 -1.87 -10.42 -14.49
N LYS A 381 -0.82 -10.00 -15.21
CA LYS A 381 -0.32 -10.74 -16.38
C LYS A 381 0.10 -12.16 -16.04
N ILE A 382 0.90 -12.35 -15.00
CA ILE A 382 1.38 -13.69 -14.59
C ILE A 382 0.20 -14.60 -14.23
N ALA A 383 -0.76 -14.10 -13.45
CA ALA A 383 -1.93 -14.89 -13.05
C ALA A 383 -2.76 -15.31 -14.29
N MET A 384 -2.95 -14.40 -15.24
CA MET A 384 -3.72 -14.68 -16.45
C MET A 384 -2.99 -15.62 -17.41
N ASP A 385 -1.67 -15.51 -17.55
CA ASP A 385 -0.86 -16.44 -18.35
C ASP A 385 -0.93 -17.84 -17.75
N LEU A 386 -0.68 -18.00 -16.44
CA LEU A 386 -0.75 -19.29 -15.76
C LEU A 386 -2.16 -19.92 -15.81
N LEU A 387 -3.21 -19.10 -15.80
CA LEU A 387 -4.59 -19.56 -15.98
C LEU A 387 -4.82 -20.07 -17.40
N ARG A 388 -4.39 -19.33 -18.43
CA ARG A 388 -4.52 -19.73 -19.85
C ARG A 388 -3.75 -21.01 -20.16
N ASP A 389 -2.58 -21.16 -19.55
CA ASP A 389 -1.74 -22.35 -19.67
C ASP A 389 -2.28 -23.56 -18.87
N GLY A 390 -3.38 -23.38 -18.11
CA GLY A 390 -3.98 -24.43 -17.30
C GLY A 390 -3.16 -24.86 -16.09
N VAL A 391 -2.19 -24.05 -15.67
CA VAL A 391 -1.31 -24.31 -14.52
C VAL A 391 -2.06 -24.04 -13.21
N ILE A 392 -2.90 -23.03 -13.19
CA ILE A 392 -3.75 -22.66 -12.06
C ILE A 392 -5.23 -22.57 -12.50
N ASP A 393 -6.14 -22.64 -11.54
CA ASP A 393 -7.56 -22.42 -11.78
C ASP A 393 -7.97 -20.96 -11.54
N GLU A 394 -9.21 -20.62 -11.89
CA GLU A 394 -9.76 -19.29 -11.76
C GLU A 394 -9.76 -18.76 -10.32
N GLN A 395 -10.07 -19.62 -9.34
CA GLN A 395 -10.10 -19.23 -7.93
C GLN A 395 -8.68 -18.93 -7.43
N THR A 396 -7.71 -19.72 -7.83
CA THR A 396 -6.29 -19.47 -7.52
C THR A 396 -5.82 -18.16 -8.15
N ALA A 397 -6.22 -17.87 -9.39
CA ALA A 397 -5.87 -16.60 -10.05
C ALA A 397 -6.43 -15.39 -9.26
N LEU A 398 -7.70 -15.45 -8.85
CA LEU A 398 -8.32 -14.41 -8.01
C LEU A 398 -7.67 -14.32 -6.62
N ALA A 399 -7.39 -15.45 -5.97
CA ALA A 399 -6.78 -15.48 -4.64
C ALA A 399 -5.39 -14.85 -4.59
N ARG A 400 -4.65 -14.90 -5.73
CA ARG A 400 -3.32 -14.29 -5.86
C ARG A 400 -3.32 -12.80 -6.13
N MET A 401 -4.46 -12.21 -6.44
CA MET A 401 -4.55 -10.76 -6.58
C MET A 401 -4.37 -10.07 -5.23
N GLU A 402 -3.49 -9.08 -5.19
CA GLU A 402 -3.39 -8.12 -4.09
C GLU A 402 -4.19 -6.89 -4.50
N PRO A 403 -5.43 -6.71 -3.99
CA PRO A 403 -6.34 -5.68 -4.52
C PRO A 403 -5.74 -4.26 -4.49
N GLN A 404 -4.94 -3.95 -3.46
CA GLN A 404 -4.30 -2.64 -3.34
C GLN A 404 -3.34 -2.33 -4.50
N LYS A 405 -2.67 -3.35 -5.05
CA LYS A 405 -1.76 -3.18 -6.20
C LYS A 405 -2.48 -2.88 -7.51
N LEU A 406 -3.79 -3.18 -7.61
CA LEU A 406 -4.58 -2.84 -8.79
C LEU A 406 -4.74 -1.32 -8.94
N ASP A 407 -4.63 -0.57 -7.84
CA ASP A 407 -4.71 0.89 -7.86
C ASP A 407 -3.63 1.51 -8.77
N GLU A 408 -2.45 0.91 -8.81
CA GLU A 408 -1.35 1.33 -9.69
C GLU A 408 -1.73 1.30 -11.18
N LEU A 409 -2.66 0.41 -11.57
CA LEU A 409 -3.09 0.20 -12.95
C LEU A 409 -4.21 1.15 -13.41
N LEU A 410 -4.80 1.91 -12.49
CA LEU A 410 -5.96 2.76 -12.74
C LEU A 410 -5.57 4.22 -12.99
N HIS A 411 -4.31 4.55 -12.78
CA HIS A 411 -3.80 5.91 -12.86
C HIS A 411 -2.67 6.03 -13.88
N PRO A 412 -2.47 7.22 -14.49
CA PRO A 412 -1.32 7.48 -15.33
C PRO A 412 -0.01 7.19 -14.61
N VAL A 413 0.99 6.72 -15.33
CA VAL A 413 2.33 6.44 -14.83
C VAL A 413 3.36 7.27 -15.60
N PHE A 414 4.50 7.54 -14.99
CA PHE A 414 5.59 8.20 -15.70
C PHE A 414 6.32 7.25 -16.65
N ASP A 415 6.81 7.80 -17.76
CA ASP A 415 7.80 7.12 -18.59
C ASP A 415 9.04 6.80 -17.74
N LYS A 416 9.45 5.52 -17.75
CA LYS A 416 10.51 5.01 -16.88
C LYS A 416 11.87 5.63 -17.16
N GLU A 417 12.16 5.93 -18.43
CA GLU A 417 13.47 6.47 -18.83
C GLU A 417 13.56 7.96 -18.52
N GLU A 418 12.47 8.69 -18.66
CA GLU A 418 12.42 10.11 -18.27
C GLU A 418 12.43 10.27 -16.75
N LEU A 419 11.75 9.40 -16.02
CA LEU A 419 11.73 9.44 -14.57
C LEU A 419 13.12 9.25 -13.93
N LYS A 420 13.97 8.41 -14.52
CA LYS A 420 15.36 8.23 -14.05
C LYS A 420 16.21 9.50 -14.13
N LYS A 421 15.87 10.39 -15.04
CA LYS A 421 16.58 11.66 -15.25
C LYS A 421 15.98 12.80 -14.41
N ALA A 422 14.79 12.60 -13.87
CA ALA A 422 14.06 13.61 -13.15
C ALA A 422 14.66 13.85 -11.75
N LYS A 423 14.75 15.13 -11.38
CA LYS A 423 15.30 15.55 -10.08
C LYS A 423 14.17 15.70 -9.06
N VAL A 424 14.24 14.97 -7.95
CA VAL A 424 13.32 15.17 -6.82
C VAL A 424 13.62 16.50 -6.13
N MET A 425 12.62 17.32 -5.96
CA MET A 425 12.70 18.66 -5.37
C MET A 425 12.04 18.74 -4.00
N ALA A 426 11.02 17.95 -3.73
CA ALA A 426 10.34 17.85 -2.45
C ALA A 426 9.70 16.47 -2.28
N LYS A 427 9.32 16.16 -1.05
CA LYS A 427 8.61 14.94 -0.73
C LYS A 427 7.44 15.22 0.21
N GLY A 428 6.28 14.63 -0.10
CA GLY A 428 5.10 14.65 0.73
C GLY A 428 4.54 13.25 0.95
N LEU A 429 3.29 13.18 1.40
CA LEU A 429 2.58 11.93 1.55
C LEU A 429 1.98 11.50 0.21
N PRO A 430 2.04 10.20 -0.15
CA PRO A 430 1.41 9.65 -1.35
C PRO A 430 -0.12 9.57 -1.17
N ALA A 431 -0.77 10.73 -1.26
CA ALA A 431 -2.16 10.90 -0.86
C ALA A 431 -3.17 10.33 -1.87
N SER A 432 -2.85 10.39 -3.17
CA SER A 432 -3.64 9.73 -4.23
C SER A 432 -2.69 9.32 -5.35
N PRO A 433 -2.74 8.06 -5.81
CA PRO A 433 -1.75 7.52 -6.73
C PRO A 433 -1.79 8.16 -8.11
N GLY A 434 -0.79 7.83 -8.93
CA GLY A 434 -0.64 8.27 -10.30
C GLY A 434 0.49 9.26 -10.50
N ALA A 435 0.74 9.55 -11.79
CA ALA A 435 1.70 10.53 -12.25
C ALA A 435 0.97 11.74 -12.83
N ALA A 436 1.41 12.93 -12.47
CA ALA A 436 0.86 14.16 -13.01
C ALA A 436 1.99 15.12 -13.42
N THR A 437 1.82 15.77 -14.56
CA THR A 437 2.72 16.80 -15.04
C THR A 437 1.90 18.01 -15.47
N GLY A 438 2.24 19.20 -14.99
CA GLY A 438 1.50 20.41 -15.33
C GLY A 438 2.20 21.69 -14.90
N GLN A 439 1.62 22.81 -15.35
CA GLN A 439 2.03 24.14 -14.96
C GLN A 439 1.44 24.51 -13.60
N ILE A 440 2.24 25.11 -12.75
CA ILE A 440 1.84 25.55 -11.42
C ILE A 440 0.74 26.60 -11.50
N VAL A 441 -0.35 26.40 -10.77
CA VAL A 441 -1.37 27.41 -10.48
C VAL A 441 -1.70 27.40 -9.00
N PHE A 442 -2.02 28.55 -8.44
CA PHE A 442 -2.23 28.70 -6.99
C PHE A 442 -3.69 28.90 -6.60
N GLN A 443 -4.57 29.24 -7.53
CA GLN A 443 -5.99 29.46 -7.30
C GLN A 443 -6.82 28.49 -8.16
N ALA A 444 -7.97 28.09 -7.63
CA ALA A 444 -8.88 27.17 -8.33
C ALA A 444 -9.41 27.79 -9.62
N GLU A 445 -9.71 29.08 -9.60
CA GLU A 445 -10.20 29.84 -10.75
C GLU A 445 -9.14 29.95 -11.86
N ASP A 446 -7.86 30.14 -11.49
CA ASP A 446 -6.75 30.14 -12.45
C ASP A 446 -6.58 28.75 -13.09
N ALA A 447 -6.77 27.67 -12.29
CA ALA A 447 -6.74 26.30 -12.81
C ALA A 447 -7.85 26.06 -13.86
N GLU A 448 -9.07 26.50 -13.60
CA GLU A 448 -10.19 26.41 -14.54
C GLU A 448 -9.89 27.19 -15.83
N ALA A 449 -9.55 28.47 -15.69
CA ALA A 449 -9.27 29.35 -16.85
C ALA A 449 -8.13 28.85 -17.72
N TRP A 450 -7.09 28.25 -17.13
CA TRP A 450 -5.96 27.70 -17.88
C TRP A 450 -6.30 26.36 -18.53
N ALA A 451 -7.08 25.53 -17.86
CA ALA A 451 -7.55 24.27 -18.43
C ALA A 451 -8.46 24.48 -19.63
N GLU A 452 -9.35 25.50 -19.61
CA GLU A 452 -10.18 25.89 -20.74
C GLU A 452 -9.33 26.33 -21.95
N GLN A 453 -8.13 26.85 -21.72
CA GLN A 453 -7.15 27.18 -22.77
C GLN A 453 -6.37 25.95 -23.25
N GLY A 454 -6.68 24.74 -22.76
CA GLY A 454 -5.98 23.51 -23.10
C GLY A 454 -4.63 23.31 -22.38
N LYS A 455 -4.33 24.10 -21.37
CA LYS A 455 -3.10 23.95 -20.57
C LYS A 455 -3.27 22.83 -19.53
N LYS A 456 -2.20 22.05 -19.34
CA LYS A 456 -2.11 21.10 -18.24
C LYS A 456 -1.64 21.83 -16.98
N VAL A 457 -2.40 21.77 -15.89
CA VAL A 457 -2.10 22.50 -14.65
C VAL A 457 -1.94 21.58 -13.46
N VAL A 458 -1.11 21.97 -12.51
CA VAL A 458 -0.97 21.39 -11.17
C VAL A 458 -1.41 22.44 -10.17
N LEU A 459 -2.43 22.14 -9.39
CA LEU A 459 -2.95 23.03 -8.34
C LEU A 459 -2.07 22.90 -7.09
N VAL A 460 -1.46 24.02 -6.69
CA VAL A 460 -0.57 24.09 -5.52
C VAL A 460 -1.20 24.95 -4.44
N ARG A 461 -1.45 24.35 -3.28
CA ARG A 461 -2.11 25.02 -2.16
C ARG A 461 -1.33 24.81 -0.85
N VAL A 462 -1.53 25.69 0.13
CA VAL A 462 -1.13 25.41 1.51
C VAL A 462 -1.98 24.26 2.06
N GLU A 463 -3.27 24.33 1.87
CA GLU A 463 -4.28 23.28 2.09
C GLU A 463 -5.47 23.55 1.16
N THR A 464 -6.26 22.53 0.81
CA THR A 464 -7.45 22.70 -0.02
C THR A 464 -8.71 22.81 0.84
N SER A 465 -9.69 23.53 0.31
CA SER A 465 -11.04 23.68 0.88
C SER A 465 -12.10 23.18 -0.13
N PRO A 466 -13.37 23.05 0.25
CA PRO A 466 -14.45 22.71 -0.69
C PRO A 466 -14.59 23.67 -1.88
N GLU A 467 -14.15 24.92 -1.71
CA GLU A 467 -14.16 25.94 -2.78
C GLU A 467 -13.15 25.61 -3.90
N ASP A 468 -12.09 24.85 -3.59
CA ASP A 468 -11.08 24.43 -4.58
C ASP A 468 -11.53 23.27 -5.48
N LEU A 469 -12.70 22.66 -5.25
CA LEU A 469 -13.17 21.45 -5.94
C LEU A 469 -13.11 21.53 -7.46
N ARG A 470 -13.46 22.70 -8.04
CA ARG A 470 -13.43 22.89 -9.49
C ARG A 470 -12.02 22.91 -10.04
N GLY A 471 -11.12 23.66 -9.40
CA GLY A 471 -9.73 23.71 -9.76
C GLY A 471 -9.06 22.33 -9.63
N MET A 472 -9.41 21.58 -8.57
CA MET A 472 -8.95 20.20 -8.40
C MET A 472 -9.44 19.27 -9.51
N ALA A 473 -10.68 19.43 -9.97
CA ALA A 473 -11.28 18.57 -11.01
C ALA A 473 -10.59 18.72 -12.36
N VAL A 474 -10.15 19.93 -12.74
CA VAL A 474 -9.50 20.20 -14.01
C VAL A 474 -7.98 20.02 -13.96
N ALA A 475 -7.37 20.11 -12.77
CA ALA A 475 -5.95 19.91 -12.58
C ALA A 475 -5.51 18.49 -12.94
N GLN A 476 -4.27 18.34 -13.43
CA GLN A 476 -3.64 17.03 -13.61
C GLN A 476 -3.25 16.40 -12.27
N GLY A 477 -2.84 17.21 -11.32
CA GLY A 477 -2.48 16.80 -9.97
C GLY A 477 -2.60 17.92 -8.96
N ILE A 478 -2.60 17.56 -7.69
CA ILE A 478 -2.72 18.46 -6.55
C ILE A 478 -1.50 18.30 -5.63
N LEU A 479 -0.90 19.44 -5.25
CA LEU A 479 0.19 19.50 -4.28
C LEU A 479 -0.20 20.38 -3.12
N THR A 480 -0.13 19.86 -1.89
CA THR A 480 -0.38 20.67 -0.70
C THR A 480 0.80 20.68 0.28
N MET A 481 1.05 21.84 0.87
CA MET A 481 2.05 22.01 1.92
C MET A 481 1.62 21.31 3.22
N ARG A 482 0.34 21.35 3.56
CA ARG A 482 -0.27 20.75 4.74
C ARG A 482 -1.29 19.70 4.36
N GLY A 483 -1.63 18.85 5.30
CA GLY A 483 -2.65 17.80 5.16
C GLY A 483 -2.08 16.40 5.29
N GLY A 484 -2.90 15.51 5.83
CA GLY A 484 -2.61 14.07 5.95
C GLY A 484 -3.30 13.24 4.87
N MET A 485 -3.23 11.93 4.99
CA MET A 485 -3.90 10.97 4.09
C MET A 485 -5.43 11.05 4.10
N THR A 486 -6.00 11.67 5.12
CA THR A 486 -7.44 11.89 5.30
C THR A 486 -7.86 13.35 5.11
N SER A 487 -6.93 14.22 4.71
CA SER A 487 -7.24 15.63 4.42
C SER A 487 -8.21 15.80 3.26
N HIS A 488 -8.86 16.94 3.17
CA HIS A 488 -9.76 17.28 2.05
C HIS A 488 -9.08 17.05 0.70
N ALA A 489 -7.84 17.52 0.52
CA ALA A 489 -7.06 17.31 -0.70
C ALA A 489 -6.92 15.83 -1.05
N ALA A 490 -6.55 15.00 -0.08
CA ALA A 490 -6.32 13.57 -0.27
C ALA A 490 -7.61 12.81 -0.62
N VAL A 491 -8.69 13.07 0.12
CA VAL A 491 -9.98 12.38 -0.08
C VAL A 491 -10.61 12.75 -1.41
N VAL A 492 -10.66 14.03 -1.72
CA VAL A 492 -11.25 14.54 -2.95
C VAL A 492 -10.44 14.10 -4.18
N ALA A 493 -9.10 14.22 -4.12
CA ALA A 493 -8.24 13.79 -5.22
C ALA A 493 -8.42 12.29 -5.53
N ARG A 494 -8.50 11.44 -4.50
CA ARG A 494 -8.79 10.00 -4.68
C ARG A 494 -10.17 9.78 -5.29
N GLY A 495 -11.18 10.51 -4.83
CA GLY A 495 -12.52 10.45 -5.40
C GLY A 495 -12.56 10.81 -6.88
N MET A 496 -11.75 11.77 -7.30
CA MET A 496 -11.63 12.25 -8.69
C MET A 496 -10.61 11.46 -9.53
N GLY A 497 -9.87 10.52 -8.94
CA GLY A 497 -8.77 9.82 -9.63
C GLY A 497 -7.60 10.74 -10.02
N LYS A 498 -7.38 11.79 -9.27
CA LYS A 498 -6.29 12.77 -9.52
C LYS A 498 -5.08 12.44 -8.66
N CYS A 499 -3.90 12.53 -9.26
CA CYS A 499 -2.64 12.44 -8.53
C CYS A 499 -2.60 13.49 -7.42
N CYS A 500 -2.24 13.09 -6.20
CA CYS A 500 -2.12 14.03 -5.09
C CYS A 500 -0.90 13.72 -4.22
N VAL A 501 -0.09 14.74 -4.00
CA VAL A 501 0.97 14.76 -2.99
C VAL A 501 0.55 15.74 -1.91
N SER A 502 0.30 15.26 -0.70
CA SER A 502 -0.20 16.07 0.42
C SER A 502 0.83 16.18 1.53
N GLY A 503 0.77 17.27 2.31
CA GLY A 503 1.65 17.43 3.47
C GLY A 503 3.13 17.53 3.15
N ALA A 504 3.48 18.13 2.02
CA ALA A 504 4.87 18.40 1.63
C ALA A 504 5.44 19.57 2.44
N GLY A 505 5.69 19.37 3.74
CA GLY A 505 6.08 20.43 4.69
C GLY A 505 7.37 21.17 4.37
N GLU A 506 8.17 20.66 3.44
CA GLU A 506 9.42 21.28 2.97
C GLU A 506 9.20 22.36 1.90
N ILE A 507 7.97 22.47 1.33
CA ILE A 507 7.67 23.49 0.35
C ILE A 507 7.18 24.78 1.03
N ALA A 508 7.38 25.91 0.37
CA ALA A 508 6.81 27.20 0.79
C ALA A 508 5.97 27.77 -0.35
N VAL A 509 4.72 28.10 -0.05
CA VAL A 509 3.76 28.69 -0.99
C VAL A 509 3.51 30.14 -0.61
N ASP A 510 3.71 31.05 -1.55
CA ASP A 510 3.39 32.48 -1.42
C ASP A 510 2.30 32.85 -2.44
N TYR A 511 1.09 33.05 -1.98
CA TYR A 511 -0.05 33.38 -2.85
C TYR A 511 0.03 34.81 -3.39
N LYS A 512 0.67 35.75 -2.67
CA LYS A 512 0.78 37.16 -3.07
C LYS A 512 1.76 37.31 -4.23
N GLU A 513 2.92 36.68 -4.10
CA GLU A 513 3.95 36.70 -5.14
C GLU A 513 3.73 35.58 -6.20
N LYS A 514 2.73 34.72 -6.02
CA LYS A 514 2.42 33.56 -6.84
C LYS A 514 3.67 32.71 -7.08
N THR A 515 4.30 32.24 -5.99
CA THR A 515 5.53 31.45 -6.06
C THR A 515 5.47 30.21 -5.17
N LEU A 516 6.16 29.16 -5.62
CA LEU A 516 6.43 27.91 -4.92
C LEU A 516 7.93 27.76 -4.74
N THR A 517 8.41 27.60 -3.51
CA THR A 517 9.82 27.33 -3.22
C THR A 517 10.01 25.90 -2.75
N MET A 518 10.91 25.17 -3.41
CA MET A 518 11.27 23.78 -3.10
C MET A 518 12.78 23.60 -3.21
N ASN A 519 13.42 23.00 -2.22
CA ASN A 519 14.86 22.72 -2.21
C ASN A 519 15.73 23.91 -2.67
N GLY A 520 15.39 25.11 -2.21
CA GLY A 520 16.12 26.34 -2.52
C GLY A 520 15.88 26.93 -3.91
N LYS A 521 15.05 26.31 -4.76
CA LYS A 521 14.60 26.84 -6.05
C LYS A 521 13.20 27.42 -5.92
N THR A 522 12.99 28.63 -6.45
CA THR A 522 11.68 29.28 -6.51
C THR A 522 11.10 29.14 -7.91
N TYR A 523 9.86 28.70 -7.99
CA TYR A 523 9.06 28.53 -9.21
C TYR A 523 7.97 29.59 -9.23
N ALA A 524 7.81 30.25 -10.36
CA ALA A 524 6.69 31.14 -10.60
C ALA A 524 5.46 30.37 -11.11
N GLU A 525 4.30 31.02 -11.02
CA GLU A 525 3.08 30.50 -11.65
C GLU A 525 3.33 30.24 -13.16
N GLY A 526 2.90 29.09 -13.65
CA GLY A 526 3.10 28.67 -15.05
C GLY A 526 4.38 27.86 -15.30
N GLU A 527 5.32 27.77 -14.38
CA GLU A 527 6.43 26.83 -14.50
C GLU A 527 5.98 25.39 -14.31
N TRP A 528 6.72 24.45 -14.89
CA TRP A 528 6.36 23.04 -14.89
C TRP A 528 6.91 22.29 -13.69
N ILE A 529 6.06 21.46 -13.10
CA ILE A 529 6.44 20.44 -12.11
C ILE A 529 5.72 19.12 -12.42
N SER A 530 6.26 18.05 -11.88
CA SER A 530 5.66 16.72 -11.97
C SER A 530 5.50 16.11 -10.59
N LEU A 531 4.38 15.42 -10.37
CA LEU A 531 4.02 14.80 -9.10
C LEU A 531 3.91 13.29 -9.24
N ASN A 532 4.50 12.54 -8.32
CA ASN A 532 4.27 11.11 -8.18
C ASN A 532 3.41 10.85 -6.94
N GLY A 533 2.13 10.69 -7.15
CA GLY A 533 1.17 10.42 -6.09
C GLY A 533 1.33 9.05 -5.42
N SER A 534 2.05 8.13 -6.06
CA SER A 534 2.32 6.80 -5.51
C SER A 534 3.52 6.76 -4.55
N THR A 535 4.50 7.68 -4.73
CA THR A 535 5.71 7.76 -3.88
C THR A 535 5.76 9.01 -3.02
N GLY A 536 4.97 10.04 -3.35
CA GLY A 536 4.98 11.34 -2.70
C GLY A 536 6.08 12.28 -3.20
N ASP A 537 6.78 11.94 -4.28
CA ASP A 537 7.87 12.74 -4.82
C ASP A 537 7.35 13.86 -5.73
N VAL A 538 8.01 15.03 -5.64
CA VAL A 538 7.78 16.18 -6.51
C VAL A 538 9.04 16.41 -7.33
N TYR A 539 8.90 16.45 -8.68
CA TYR A 539 10.01 16.56 -9.60
C TYR A 539 10.09 17.94 -10.27
N ASP A 540 11.31 18.35 -10.59
CA ASP A 540 11.57 19.55 -11.40
C ASP A 540 11.17 19.32 -12.86
N GLY A 541 10.40 20.25 -13.41
CA GLY A 541 10.06 20.27 -14.82
C GLY A 541 9.01 19.26 -15.26
N GLN A 542 9.04 18.96 -16.54
CA GLN A 542 8.05 18.10 -17.20
C GLN A 542 8.58 16.69 -17.40
N VAL A 543 7.92 15.72 -16.80
CA VAL A 543 8.16 14.28 -17.01
C VAL A 543 6.98 13.70 -17.78
N ALA A 544 7.23 12.97 -18.86
CA ALA A 544 6.15 12.37 -19.66
C ALA A 544 5.36 11.32 -18.90
N THR A 545 4.04 11.28 -19.14
CA THR A 545 3.11 10.32 -18.54
C THR A 545 2.43 9.48 -19.62
N THR A 546 2.09 8.23 -19.27
CA THR A 546 1.32 7.30 -20.09
C THR A 546 0.02 6.97 -19.38
N ASP A 547 -1.11 7.02 -20.11
CA ASP A 547 -2.42 6.66 -19.58
C ASP A 547 -2.53 5.14 -19.33
N PRO A 548 -3.34 4.70 -18.34
CA PRO A 548 -3.52 3.29 -18.03
C PRO A 548 -4.32 2.58 -19.12
N GLU A 549 -3.94 1.33 -19.41
CA GLU A 549 -4.71 0.41 -20.26
C GLU A 549 -5.53 -0.52 -19.36
N LEU A 550 -6.86 -0.46 -19.47
CA LEU A 550 -7.79 -1.27 -18.68
C LEU A 550 -8.33 -2.49 -19.44
N ASP A 551 -7.79 -2.76 -20.63
CA ASP A 551 -8.17 -3.85 -21.51
C ASP A 551 -7.32 -5.13 -21.24
N GLY A 552 -7.49 -6.15 -22.09
CA GLY A 552 -6.65 -7.34 -22.06
C GLY A 552 -6.75 -8.13 -20.75
N ASP A 553 -5.62 -8.32 -20.11
CA ASP A 553 -5.51 -9.14 -18.88
C ASP A 553 -6.22 -8.51 -17.68
N PHE A 554 -6.21 -7.18 -17.58
CA PHE A 554 -6.94 -6.47 -16.53
C PHE A 554 -8.45 -6.64 -16.70
N GLY A 555 -8.97 -6.47 -17.92
CA GLY A 555 -10.40 -6.72 -18.22
C GLY A 555 -10.79 -8.17 -17.90
N ALA A 556 -9.96 -9.14 -18.29
CA ALA A 556 -10.22 -10.56 -18.04
C ALA A 556 -10.28 -10.91 -16.55
N ILE A 557 -9.40 -10.32 -15.70
CA ILE A 557 -9.46 -10.55 -14.25
C ILE A 557 -10.69 -9.87 -13.62
N MET A 558 -11.15 -8.75 -14.17
CA MET A 558 -12.38 -8.10 -13.72
C MET A 558 -13.62 -8.94 -14.07
N ASP A 559 -13.69 -9.50 -15.27
CA ASP A 559 -14.78 -10.41 -15.67
C ASP A 559 -14.79 -11.66 -14.79
N LEU A 560 -13.61 -12.15 -14.45
CA LEU A 560 -13.47 -13.28 -13.54
C LEU A 560 -13.95 -12.94 -12.12
N ALA A 561 -13.65 -11.74 -11.63
CA ALA A 561 -14.14 -11.28 -10.34
C ALA A 561 -15.68 -11.19 -10.31
N ASP A 562 -16.28 -10.65 -11.34
CA ASP A 562 -17.74 -10.55 -11.45
C ASP A 562 -18.44 -11.92 -11.51
N LYS A 563 -17.78 -12.94 -12.08
CA LYS A 563 -18.29 -14.31 -12.12
C LYS A 563 -18.48 -14.92 -10.73
N TYR A 564 -17.59 -14.57 -9.78
CA TYR A 564 -17.59 -15.18 -8.44
C TYR A 564 -18.25 -14.31 -7.36
N THR A 565 -18.32 -12.99 -7.56
CA THR A 565 -18.87 -12.09 -6.54
C THR A 565 -20.37 -12.31 -6.33
N LYS A 566 -20.80 -12.18 -5.06
CA LYS A 566 -22.22 -12.19 -4.67
C LYS A 566 -22.68 -10.83 -4.16
N THR A 567 -21.74 -9.95 -3.85
CA THR A 567 -21.97 -8.60 -3.35
C THR A 567 -21.77 -7.62 -4.49
N LEU A 568 -22.78 -6.80 -4.79
CA LEU A 568 -22.66 -5.77 -5.81
C LEU A 568 -21.62 -4.71 -5.39
N VAL A 569 -20.92 -4.18 -6.37
CA VAL A 569 -20.03 -3.04 -6.17
C VAL A 569 -20.63 -1.82 -6.82
N ARG A 570 -21.07 -0.88 -5.99
CA ARG A 570 -21.60 0.43 -6.38
C ARG A 570 -20.54 1.51 -6.23
N THR A 571 -20.84 2.69 -6.69
CA THR A 571 -19.96 3.85 -6.58
C THR A 571 -20.55 4.99 -5.75
N ASN A 572 -19.68 5.81 -5.18
CA ASN A 572 -19.99 7.12 -4.67
C ASN A 572 -19.73 8.13 -5.81
N ALA A 573 -20.76 8.73 -6.36
CA ALA A 573 -20.64 9.66 -7.49
C ALA A 573 -21.69 10.76 -7.38
N ASP A 574 -21.24 12.00 -7.51
CA ASP A 574 -22.03 13.20 -7.27
C ASP A 574 -22.29 13.99 -8.57
N SER A 575 -21.71 13.56 -9.70
CA SER A 575 -21.86 14.16 -11.02
C SER A 575 -22.07 13.12 -12.11
N PRO A 576 -22.71 13.50 -13.26
CA PRO A 576 -22.84 12.61 -14.40
C PRO A 576 -21.49 12.10 -14.96
N ARG A 577 -20.44 12.92 -14.85
CA ARG A 577 -19.09 12.56 -15.27
C ARG A 577 -18.54 11.42 -14.44
N ASP A 578 -18.61 11.54 -13.12
CA ASP A 578 -18.10 10.54 -12.18
C ASP A 578 -18.91 9.25 -12.26
N ALA A 579 -20.23 9.36 -12.49
CA ALA A 579 -21.10 8.21 -12.72
C ALA A 579 -20.67 7.43 -13.99
N ARG A 580 -20.39 8.11 -15.09
CA ARG A 580 -19.90 7.46 -16.33
C ARG A 580 -18.52 6.83 -16.14
N GLN A 581 -17.62 7.51 -15.42
CA GLN A 581 -16.29 6.96 -15.10
C GLN A 581 -16.40 5.69 -14.27
N ALA A 582 -17.27 5.69 -13.26
CA ALA A 582 -17.50 4.51 -12.43
C ALA A 582 -18.12 3.34 -13.23
N ARG A 583 -19.03 3.64 -14.15
CA ARG A 583 -19.58 2.62 -15.07
C ARG A 583 -18.50 2.02 -15.97
N TYR A 584 -17.57 2.82 -16.44
CA TYR A 584 -16.40 2.34 -17.19
C TYR A 584 -15.56 1.37 -16.35
N PHE A 585 -15.43 1.58 -15.05
CA PHE A 585 -14.78 0.68 -14.11
C PHE A 585 -15.64 -0.52 -13.67
N GLY A 586 -16.88 -0.62 -14.15
CA GLY A 586 -17.79 -1.72 -13.88
C GLY A 586 -18.68 -1.55 -12.64
N ALA A 587 -18.89 -0.32 -12.17
CA ALA A 587 -19.83 -0.06 -11.07
C ALA A 587 -21.26 -0.48 -11.43
N GLN A 588 -21.95 -1.12 -10.48
CA GLN A 588 -23.29 -1.69 -10.62
C GLN A 588 -24.35 -0.81 -9.92
N GLY A 589 -24.21 0.48 -10.03
CA GLY A 589 -25.08 1.48 -9.46
C GLY A 589 -24.36 2.54 -8.63
N ILE A 590 -25.12 3.46 -8.06
CA ILE A 590 -24.64 4.45 -7.10
C ILE A 590 -25.17 4.10 -5.70
N GLY A 591 -24.25 3.95 -4.72
CA GLY A 591 -24.60 3.74 -3.32
C GLY A 591 -24.61 5.03 -2.50
N LEU A 592 -24.01 6.10 -3.02
CA LEU A 592 -24.04 7.44 -2.42
C LEU A 592 -23.89 8.50 -3.49
N CYS A 593 -24.91 9.33 -3.65
CA CYS A 593 -24.84 10.62 -4.32
C CYS A 593 -25.08 11.70 -3.27
N ARG A 594 -24.08 12.58 -3.06
CA ARG A 594 -24.11 13.67 -2.09
C ARG A 594 -24.67 14.91 -2.75
N THR A 595 -25.84 15.33 -2.35
CA THR A 595 -26.52 16.48 -2.97
C THR A 595 -25.87 17.82 -2.66
N GLU A 596 -25.16 17.93 -1.54
CA GLU A 596 -24.44 19.14 -1.16
C GLU A 596 -23.33 19.52 -2.15
N HIS A 597 -22.65 18.54 -2.74
CA HIS A 597 -21.60 18.80 -3.71
C HIS A 597 -22.11 19.49 -4.98
N MET A 598 -23.37 19.23 -5.33
CA MET A 598 -24.02 19.89 -6.47
C MET A 598 -24.22 21.38 -6.24
N PHE A 599 -24.29 21.84 -4.98
CA PHE A 599 -24.53 23.25 -4.64
C PHE A 599 -23.34 24.16 -4.89
N PHE A 600 -22.14 23.61 -5.01
CA PHE A 600 -20.92 24.37 -5.28
C PHE A 600 -20.65 24.58 -6.77
N GLU A 601 -21.45 24.00 -7.69
CA GLU A 601 -21.27 24.19 -9.12
C GLU A 601 -21.92 25.50 -9.63
N GLY A 602 -21.17 26.31 -10.37
CA GLY A 602 -21.63 27.55 -11.00
C GLY A 602 -22.19 28.58 -10.00
N ASP A 603 -23.27 29.23 -10.37
CA ASP A 603 -23.92 30.24 -9.52
C ASP A 603 -24.88 29.62 -8.48
N ARG A 604 -24.86 28.28 -8.31
CA ARG A 604 -25.81 27.59 -7.41
C ARG A 604 -25.61 27.95 -5.97
N ILE A 605 -24.37 28.14 -5.54
CA ILE A 605 -24.02 28.53 -4.16
C ILE A 605 -24.72 29.84 -3.76
N LYS A 606 -24.93 30.75 -4.72
CA LYS A 606 -25.66 32.01 -4.49
C LYS A 606 -27.10 31.74 -4.08
N SER A 607 -27.79 30.85 -4.78
CA SER A 607 -29.19 30.51 -4.44
C SER A 607 -29.27 29.72 -3.11
N VAL A 608 -28.26 28.93 -2.76
CA VAL A 608 -28.17 28.27 -1.46
C VAL A 608 -27.99 29.32 -0.35
N ARG A 609 -27.14 30.31 -0.55
CA ARG A 609 -26.93 31.41 0.39
C ARG A 609 -28.18 32.30 0.52
N GLU A 610 -28.91 32.55 -0.58
CA GLU A 610 -30.22 33.22 -0.54
C GLU A 610 -31.21 32.43 0.33
N MET A 611 -31.27 31.11 0.20
CA MET A 611 -32.11 30.27 1.05
C MET A 611 -31.74 30.39 2.54
N ILE A 612 -30.44 30.35 2.85
CA ILE A 612 -29.94 30.41 4.23
C ILE A 612 -30.20 31.79 4.89
N LEU A 613 -30.05 32.85 4.11
CA LEU A 613 -30.26 34.22 4.57
C LEU A 613 -31.74 34.63 4.66
N ALA A 614 -32.65 33.84 4.05
CA ALA A 614 -34.08 34.14 4.08
C ALA A 614 -34.64 34.14 5.52
N ASP A 615 -35.50 35.10 5.81
CA ASP A 615 -36.10 35.29 7.12
C ASP A 615 -37.22 34.31 7.41
N ASP A 616 -37.94 33.87 6.36
CA ASP A 616 -39.12 33.01 6.48
C ASP A 616 -39.12 31.85 5.43
N GLU A 617 -40.11 30.98 5.58
CA GLU A 617 -40.32 29.86 4.67
C GLU A 617 -40.59 30.31 3.23
N ALA A 618 -41.35 31.42 3.05
CA ALA A 618 -41.66 31.91 1.71
C ALA A 618 -40.40 32.35 0.95
N GLY A 619 -39.52 33.09 1.63
CA GLY A 619 -38.20 33.46 1.08
C GLY A 619 -37.33 32.23 0.74
N ARG A 620 -37.28 31.23 1.64
CA ARG A 620 -36.55 29.99 1.37
C ARG A 620 -37.10 29.25 0.14
N ARG A 621 -38.41 29.17 -0.02
CA ARG A 621 -39.04 28.52 -1.18
C ARG A 621 -38.70 29.22 -2.50
N VAL A 622 -38.63 30.56 -2.52
CA VAL A 622 -38.19 31.29 -3.72
C VAL A 622 -36.77 30.93 -4.12
N ALA A 623 -35.86 30.82 -3.17
CA ALA A 623 -34.48 30.39 -3.44
C ALA A 623 -34.40 28.91 -3.89
N LEU A 624 -35.15 28.03 -3.22
CA LEU A 624 -35.22 26.60 -3.56
C LEU A 624 -35.80 26.36 -4.95
N ASP A 625 -36.74 27.15 -5.41
CA ASP A 625 -37.32 27.08 -6.78
C ASP A 625 -36.27 27.39 -7.86
N LYS A 626 -35.23 28.18 -7.53
CA LYS A 626 -34.08 28.39 -8.44
C LYS A 626 -33.14 27.16 -8.51
N LEU A 627 -32.98 26.44 -7.41
CA LEU A 627 -32.13 25.26 -7.32
C LEU A 627 -32.78 24.04 -7.94
N LEU A 628 -34.07 23.91 -7.91
CA LEU A 628 -34.82 22.74 -8.39
C LEU A 628 -34.48 22.33 -9.80
N PRO A 629 -34.52 23.21 -10.84
CA PRO A 629 -34.19 22.79 -12.22
C PRO A 629 -32.72 22.39 -12.38
N MET A 630 -31.82 22.95 -11.58
CA MET A 630 -30.40 22.65 -11.62
C MET A 630 -30.16 21.22 -11.09
N GLN A 631 -30.60 20.89 -9.90
CA GLN A 631 -30.49 19.55 -9.33
C GLN A 631 -31.23 18.50 -10.18
N ARG A 632 -32.41 18.83 -10.70
CA ARG A 632 -33.12 17.93 -11.60
C ARG A 632 -32.27 17.56 -12.81
N GLY A 633 -31.59 18.53 -13.44
CA GLY A 633 -30.70 18.28 -14.56
C GLY A 633 -29.53 17.37 -14.19
N ASP A 634 -28.93 17.52 -13.01
CA ASP A 634 -27.86 16.66 -12.52
C ASP A 634 -28.34 15.22 -12.33
N PHE A 635 -29.49 15.05 -11.69
CA PHE A 635 -30.08 13.72 -11.49
C PHE A 635 -30.45 13.06 -12.82
N GLU A 636 -30.96 13.78 -13.82
CA GLU A 636 -31.19 13.24 -15.15
C GLU A 636 -29.91 12.67 -15.77
N GLY A 637 -28.82 13.44 -15.72
CA GLY A 637 -27.51 12.97 -16.23
C GLY A 637 -26.94 11.77 -15.46
N ILE A 638 -27.18 11.70 -14.15
CA ILE A 638 -26.78 10.58 -13.30
C ILE A 638 -27.62 9.33 -13.63
N PHE A 639 -28.95 9.46 -13.77
CA PHE A 639 -29.82 8.35 -14.14
C PHE A 639 -29.52 7.81 -15.53
N GLU A 640 -29.19 8.69 -16.51
CA GLU A 640 -28.72 8.26 -17.82
C GLU A 640 -27.46 7.41 -17.76
N ALA A 641 -26.47 7.84 -16.96
CA ALA A 641 -25.22 7.11 -16.77
C ALA A 641 -25.44 5.74 -16.09
N MET A 642 -26.50 5.61 -15.29
CA MET A 642 -26.84 4.43 -14.51
C MET A 642 -28.07 3.68 -15.03
N ASP A 643 -28.34 3.74 -16.34
CA ASP A 643 -29.47 3.02 -16.98
C ASP A 643 -29.50 1.55 -16.54
N GLY A 644 -30.64 1.11 -15.96
CA GLY A 644 -30.83 -0.24 -15.39
C GLY A 644 -30.25 -0.49 -14.00
N PHE A 645 -29.64 0.51 -13.38
CA PHE A 645 -28.99 0.36 -12.06
C PHE A 645 -29.58 1.30 -11.00
N GLY A 646 -29.54 0.85 -9.74
CA GLY A 646 -30.01 1.64 -8.61
C GLY A 646 -29.14 2.87 -8.33
N VAL A 647 -29.80 3.99 -8.05
CA VAL A 647 -29.14 5.25 -7.68
C VAL A 647 -29.62 5.72 -6.32
N THR A 648 -28.77 5.63 -5.31
CA THR A 648 -29.04 6.13 -3.96
C THR A 648 -28.65 7.60 -3.84
N VAL A 649 -29.62 8.47 -3.68
CA VAL A 649 -29.43 9.90 -3.48
C VAL A 649 -29.61 10.25 -2.01
N ARG A 650 -28.57 10.78 -1.38
CA ARG A 650 -28.64 11.29 -0.01
C ARG A 650 -29.17 12.71 0.00
N LEU A 651 -30.20 12.97 0.79
CA LEU A 651 -30.71 14.31 1.01
C LEU A 651 -29.65 15.16 1.74
N LEU A 652 -29.83 16.47 1.74
CA LEU A 652 -28.90 17.44 2.30
C LEU A 652 -28.44 17.04 3.72
N ASP A 653 -27.13 16.89 3.91
CA ASP A 653 -26.55 16.42 5.16
C ASP A 653 -25.79 17.50 5.96
N PRO A 654 -24.88 18.32 5.37
CA PRO A 654 -24.11 19.28 6.15
C PRO A 654 -24.97 20.37 6.80
N PRO A 655 -24.51 20.95 7.93
CA PRO A 655 -25.17 22.10 8.55
C PRO A 655 -25.04 23.33 7.64
N LEU A 656 -26.02 24.25 7.75
CA LEU A 656 -26.12 25.41 6.85
C LEU A 656 -24.93 26.35 6.92
N HIS A 657 -24.23 26.42 8.05
CA HIS A 657 -23.06 27.30 8.19
C HIS A 657 -21.90 26.92 7.27
N GLU A 658 -21.80 25.67 6.76
CA GLU A 658 -20.76 25.28 5.82
C GLU A 658 -20.89 25.97 4.45
N PHE A 659 -22.06 26.48 4.11
CA PHE A 659 -22.32 27.14 2.82
C PHE A 659 -22.13 28.66 2.86
N VAL A 660 -21.92 29.24 4.03
CA VAL A 660 -21.78 30.71 4.21
C VAL A 660 -20.30 31.04 4.48
N PRO A 661 -19.87 32.25 4.02
CA PRO A 661 -18.48 32.65 4.24
C PRO A 661 -18.24 33.04 5.70
N HIS A 662 -17.07 32.71 6.23
CA HIS A 662 -16.66 33.02 7.60
C HIS A 662 -15.73 34.25 7.71
N GLU A 663 -15.09 34.64 6.63
CA GLU A 663 -14.21 35.80 6.58
C GLU A 663 -15.00 37.08 6.27
N GLU A 664 -14.68 38.19 6.99
CA GLU A 664 -15.38 39.47 6.88
C GLU A 664 -15.41 40.00 5.43
N ALA A 665 -14.33 39.87 4.68
CA ALA A 665 -14.26 40.31 3.29
C ALA A 665 -15.27 39.54 2.40
N ALA A 666 -15.36 38.23 2.55
CA ALA A 666 -16.29 37.39 1.79
C ALA A 666 -17.74 37.58 2.27
N GLN A 667 -17.96 37.91 3.56
CA GLN A 667 -19.28 38.32 4.06
C GLN A 667 -19.72 39.65 3.47
N GLN A 668 -18.79 40.60 3.27
CA GLN A 668 -19.09 41.88 2.62
C GLN A 668 -19.48 41.66 1.15
N GLU A 669 -18.78 40.81 0.43
CA GLU A 669 -19.12 40.43 -0.97
C GLU A 669 -20.52 39.81 -1.03
N LEU A 670 -20.83 38.90 -0.12
CA LEU A 670 -22.16 38.31 -0.03
C LEU A 670 -23.25 39.34 0.32
N ALA A 671 -22.95 40.27 1.21
CA ALA A 671 -23.87 41.37 1.57
C ALA A 671 -24.18 42.26 0.34
N ASP A 672 -23.14 42.63 -0.40
CA ASP A 672 -23.28 43.45 -1.61
C ASP A 672 -24.09 42.70 -2.69
N GLU A 673 -23.85 41.43 -2.89
CA GLU A 673 -24.59 40.58 -3.83
C GLU A 673 -26.09 40.43 -3.47
N MET A 674 -26.37 40.29 -2.19
CA MET A 674 -27.73 40.04 -1.68
C MET A 674 -28.51 41.36 -1.43
N GLY A 675 -27.83 42.48 -1.50
CA GLY A 675 -28.44 43.81 -1.15
C GLY A 675 -28.74 43.93 0.34
N LEU A 676 -27.97 43.27 1.19
CA LEU A 676 -28.05 43.31 2.64
C LEU A 676 -26.89 44.15 3.22
N SER A 677 -26.95 44.47 4.48
CA SER A 677 -25.82 45.06 5.18
C SER A 677 -24.85 43.97 5.65
N LEU A 678 -23.56 44.31 5.81
CA LEU A 678 -22.55 43.39 6.40
C LEU A 678 -22.98 42.92 7.80
N GLU A 679 -23.57 43.83 8.60
CA GLU A 679 -24.07 43.52 9.96
C GLU A 679 -25.15 42.43 9.94
N GLU A 680 -26.09 42.51 9.00
CA GLU A 680 -27.16 41.50 8.82
C GLU A 680 -26.59 40.15 8.43
N VAL A 681 -25.63 40.10 7.45
CA VAL A 681 -24.99 38.87 7.03
C VAL A 681 -24.15 38.27 8.17
N ALA A 682 -23.34 39.09 8.84
CA ALA A 682 -22.49 38.65 9.96
C ALA A 682 -23.32 38.09 11.11
N ALA A 683 -24.41 38.78 11.50
CA ALA A 683 -25.32 38.32 12.54
C ALA A 683 -25.98 36.98 12.19
N LYS A 684 -26.36 36.79 10.93
CA LYS A 684 -26.93 35.50 10.45
C LYS A 684 -25.90 34.38 10.48
N VAL A 685 -24.69 34.64 9.98
CA VAL A 685 -23.60 33.68 10.04
C VAL A 685 -23.25 33.29 11.46
N GLU A 686 -23.16 34.28 12.37
CA GLU A 686 -22.90 34.01 13.79
C GLU A 686 -24.03 33.17 14.42
N SER A 687 -25.30 33.44 14.05
CA SER A 687 -26.46 32.66 14.54
C SER A 687 -26.46 31.20 14.10
N LEU A 688 -25.77 30.87 13.02
CA LEU A 688 -25.61 29.51 12.49
C LEU A 688 -24.38 28.80 13.06
N ALA A 689 -23.47 29.52 13.72
CA ALA A 689 -22.26 28.94 14.27
C ALA A 689 -22.59 27.95 15.39
N GLU A 690 -22.04 26.77 15.28
CA GLU A 690 -22.19 25.67 16.24
C GLU A 690 -20.83 25.28 16.84
N PHE A 691 -20.82 25.00 18.16
CA PHE A 691 -19.60 24.54 18.82
C PHE A 691 -19.14 23.18 18.32
N ASN A 692 -20.06 22.31 17.92
CA ASN A 692 -19.79 21.01 17.34
C ASN A 692 -20.75 20.75 16.17
N PRO A 693 -20.42 21.23 14.96
CA PRO A 693 -21.30 21.12 13.79
C PRO A 693 -21.65 19.68 13.42
N MET A 694 -20.72 18.76 13.64
CA MET A 694 -20.93 17.34 13.29
C MET A 694 -22.04 16.67 14.13
N LEU A 695 -22.31 17.18 15.33
CA LEU A 695 -23.36 16.71 16.24
C LEU A 695 -24.55 17.64 16.30
N GLY A 696 -24.57 18.69 15.49
CA GLY A 696 -25.50 19.80 15.56
C GLY A 696 -26.72 19.69 14.63
N HIS A 697 -27.11 20.83 14.08
CA HIS A 697 -28.31 21.01 13.24
C HIS A 697 -27.99 20.66 11.76
N ARG A 698 -27.96 19.39 11.48
CA ARG A 698 -27.66 18.85 10.12
C ARG A 698 -28.53 17.63 9.79
N GLY A 699 -28.46 17.16 8.56
CA GLY A 699 -29.10 15.93 8.11
C GLY A 699 -30.61 15.95 8.29
N CYS A 700 -31.20 14.87 8.79
CA CYS A 700 -32.63 14.78 9.02
C CYS A 700 -33.16 15.84 10.02
N ARG A 701 -32.34 16.32 10.93
CA ARG A 701 -32.70 17.38 11.87
C ARG A 701 -33.01 18.68 11.13
N LEU A 702 -32.19 18.99 10.12
CA LEU A 702 -32.39 20.12 9.23
C LEU A 702 -33.65 19.92 8.36
N GLY A 703 -33.84 18.75 7.78
CA GLY A 703 -35.02 18.42 6.98
C GLY A 703 -36.34 18.41 7.77
N ILE A 704 -36.28 18.15 9.08
CA ILE A 704 -37.45 18.25 9.98
C ILE A 704 -37.79 19.69 10.28
N THR A 705 -36.81 20.55 10.51
CA THR A 705 -37.03 21.98 10.84
C THR A 705 -37.33 22.84 9.61
N TYR A 706 -36.79 22.44 8.46
CA TYR A 706 -37.02 23.10 7.16
C TYR A 706 -37.50 22.08 6.10
N PRO A 707 -38.73 21.55 6.21
CA PRO A 707 -39.25 20.48 5.35
C PRO A 707 -39.29 20.86 3.86
N GLU A 708 -39.35 22.15 3.55
CA GLU A 708 -39.30 22.65 2.17
C GLU A 708 -38.00 22.27 1.43
N ILE A 709 -36.88 22.05 2.13
CA ILE A 709 -35.65 21.57 1.54
C ILE A 709 -35.83 20.10 1.07
N THR A 710 -36.35 19.25 1.94
CA THR A 710 -36.68 17.85 1.60
C THR A 710 -37.69 17.76 0.48
N GLU A 711 -38.72 18.62 0.48
CA GLU A 711 -39.71 18.69 -0.62
C GLU A 711 -39.05 19.04 -1.95
N MET A 712 -38.18 20.05 -2.00
CA MET A 712 -37.52 20.48 -3.22
C MET A 712 -36.62 19.36 -3.77
N GLN A 713 -35.79 18.76 -2.93
CA GLN A 713 -34.90 17.68 -3.38
C GLN A 713 -35.66 16.44 -3.85
N THR A 714 -36.71 16.06 -3.14
CA THR A 714 -37.61 14.95 -3.55
C THR A 714 -38.25 15.24 -4.90
N ARG A 715 -38.75 16.45 -5.10
CA ARG A 715 -39.34 16.87 -6.38
C ARG A 715 -38.33 16.79 -7.50
N ALA A 716 -37.11 17.28 -7.29
CA ALA A 716 -36.03 17.22 -8.28
C ALA A 716 -35.69 15.78 -8.68
N ILE A 717 -35.58 14.87 -7.71
CA ILE A 717 -35.28 13.45 -7.95
C ILE A 717 -36.41 12.77 -8.73
N ILE A 718 -37.64 12.93 -8.31
CA ILE A 718 -38.80 12.26 -8.93
C ILE A 718 -39.09 12.82 -10.32
N GLU A 719 -39.00 14.13 -10.52
CA GLU A 719 -39.17 14.75 -11.83
C GLU A 719 -38.06 14.29 -12.80
N ALA A 720 -36.82 14.24 -12.37
CA ALA A 720 -35.72 13.71 -13.16
C ALA A 720 -35.92 12.24 -13.56
N ALA A 721 -36.36 11.41 -12.62
CA ALA A 721 -36.67 10.01 -12.89
C ALA A 721 -37.81 9.86 -13.92
N LEU A 722 -38.88 10.65 -13.81
CA LEU A 722 -39.98 10.66 -14.77
C LEU A 722 -39.54 11.12 -16.18
N ASN A 723 -38.69 12.16 -16.24
CA ASN A 723 -38.16 12.67 -17.50
C ASN A 723 -37.25 11.60 -18.19
N CYS A 724 -36.41 10.93 -17.43
CA CYS A 724 -35.58 9.83 -17.94
C CYS A 724 -36.44 8.64 -18.41
N LYS A 725 -37.40 8.23 -17.60
CA LYS A 725 -38.36 7.15 -17.97
C LYS A 725 -39.10 7.45 -19.26
N ALA A 726 -39.53 8.69 -19.44
CA ALA A 726 -40.17 9.13 -20.68
C ALA A 726 -39.25 9.03 -21.92
N ARG A 727 -37.96 9.07 -21.74
CA ARG A 727 -36.93 8.86 -22.78
C ARG A 727 -36.52 7.39 -22.95
N GLY A 728 -37.12 6.48 -22.20
CA GLY A 728 -36.86 5.03 -22.29
C GLY A 728 -35.67 4.54 -21.44
N ILE A 729 -35.23 5.33 -20.51
CA ILE A 729 -34.19 4.94 -19.56
C ILE A 729 -34.82 4.17 -18.40
N ASP A 730 -34.22 3.05 -18.01
CA ASP A 730 -34.63 2.22 -16.88
C ASP A 730 -34.08 2.79 -15.57
N VAL A 731 -34.90 3.54 -14.84
CA VAL A 731 -34.49 4.29 -13.64
C VAL A 731 -34.93 3.62 -12.35
N HIS A 732 -34.04 3.59 -11.37
CA HIS A 732 -34.26 3.00 -10.03
C HIS A 732 -33.83 3.97 -8.94
N PRO A 733 -34.57 5.04 -8.64
CA PRO A 733 -34.22 6.00 -7.63
C PRO A 733 -34.40 5.45 -6.21
N GLU A 734 -33.42 5.72 -5.36
CA GLU A 734 -33.40 5.37 -3.94
C GLU A 734 -33.10 6.63 -3.15
N ILE A 735 -34.04 7.11 -2.33
CA ILE A 735 -33.90 8.35 -1.55
C ILE A 735 -33.44 7.98 -0.14
N MET A 736 -32.32 8.53 0.29
CA MET A 736 -31.68 8.22 1.56
C MET A 736 -31.70 9.40 2.51
N VAL A 737 -32.28 9.17 3.69
CA VAL A 737 -32.34 10.17 4.75
C VAL A 737 -31.09 10.04 5.64
N PRO A 738 -30.24 11.08 5.76
CA PRO A 738 -29.03 11.04 6.58
C PRO A 738 -29.32 11.26 8.07
N LEU A 739 -28.41 10.82 8.94
CA LEU A 739 -28.28 11.14 10.36
C LEU A 739 -29.48 10.72 11.23
N VAL A 740 -30.25 9.73 10.79
CA VAL A 740 -31.39 9.24 11.55
C VAL A 740 -30.95 8.52 12.81
N GLY A 741 -31.49 8.91 13.95
CA GLY A 741 -31.27 8.27 15.24
C GLY A 741 -32.51 7.59 15.82
N THR A 742 -33.71 7.90 15.32
CA THR A 742 -34.97 7.36 15.81
C THR A 742 -35.93 7.02 14.66
N LEU A 743 -36.83 6.06 14.90
CA LEU A 743 -37.92 5.73 13.99
C LEU A 743 -38.76 6.97 13.58
N LYS A 744 -39.06 7.85 14.55
CA LYS A 744 -39.91 9.01 14.30
C LYS A 744 -39.26 10.05 13.37
N GLU A 745 -37.94 10.20 13.44
CA GLU A 745 -37.20 11.04 12.49
C GLU A 745 -37.35 10.55 11.07
N LEU A 746 -37.13 9.25 10.85
CA LEU A 746 -37.29 8.65 9.51
C LEU A 746 -38.73 8.71 9.04
N GLN A 747 -39.70 8.44 9.92
CA GLN A 747 -41.12 8.48 9.58
C GLN A 747 -41.58 9.89 9.18
N ASN A 748 -41.11 10.93 9.88
CA ASN A 748 -41.37 12.32 9.50
C ASN A 748 -40.88 12.62 8.08
N GLN A 749 -39.61 12.32 7.81
CA GLN A 749 -39.00 12.59 6.50
C GLN A 749 -39.59 11.70 5.38
N ALA A 750 -39.87 10.44 5.64
CA ALA A 750 -40.55 9.56 4.70
C ALA A 750 -41.95 10.06 4.32
N ASN A 751 -42.68 10.62 5.27
CA ASN A 751 -43.97 11.25 5.01
C ASN A 751 -43.84 12.45 4.08
N VAL A 752 -42.87 13.35 4.31
CA VAL A 752 -42.60 14.49 3.42
C VAL A 752 -42.26 13.99 2.00
N ILE A 753 -41.34 13.01 1.89
CA ILE A 753 -40.91 12.44 0.63
C ILE A 753 -42.11 11.82 -0.14
N ASN A 754 -42.85 10.95 0.53
CA ASN A 754 -43.99 10.23 -0.12
C ASN A 754 -45.10 11.18 -0.51
N THR A 755 -45.43 12.19 0.29
CA THR A 755 -46.42 13.20 -0.02
C THR A 755 -45.98 14.03 -1.23
N THR A 756 -44.73 14.44 -1.27
CA THR A 756 -44.16 15.21 -2.39
C THR A 756 -44.15 14.37 -3.67
N ALA A 757 -43.71 13.11 -3.62
CA ALA A 757 -43.70 12.21 -4.76
C ALA A 757 -45.13 12.00 -5.32
N ALA A 758 -46.11 11.74 -4.45
CA ALA A 758 -47.51 11.57 -4.85
C ALA A 758 -48.05 12.81 -5.56
N LYS A 759 -47.75 14.01 -5.07
CA LYS A 759 -48.12 15.28 -5.71
C LYS A 759 -47.49 15.44 -7.09
N VAL A 760 -46.22 15.10 -7.25
CA VAL A 760 -45.54 15.14 -8.56
C VAL A 760 -46.16 14.12 -9.53
N PHE A 761 -46.52 12.92 -9.08
CA PHE A 761 -47.17 11.92 -9.88
C PHE A 761 -48.56 12.39 -10.39
N GLU A 762 -49.32 13.02 -9.55
CA GLU A 762 -50.59 13.62 -9.90
C GLU A 762 -50.42 14.74 -10.95
N GLU A 763 -49.49 15.66 -10.71
CA GLU A 763 -49.17 16.79 -11.61
C GLU A 763 -48.70 16.29 -13.01
N ARG A 764 -47.91 15.22 -13.05
CA ARG A 764 -47.31 14.69 -14.28
C ARG A 764 -48.15 13.63 -14.98
N GLY A 765 -49.13 13.04 -14.31
CA GLY A 765 -49.93 11.92 -14.83
C GLY A 765 -49.08 10.66 -15.13
N ALA A 766 -47.99 10.51 -14.44
CA ALA A 766 -47.03 9.40 -14.60
C ALA A 766 -46.42 9.02 -13.26
N THR A 767 -45.97 7.77 -13.12
CA THR A 767 -45.34 7.25 -11.88
C THR A 767 -44.01 6.59 -12.16
N VAL A 768 -43.18 6.50 -11.15
CA VAL A 768 -41.95 5.71 -11.12
C VAL A 768 -41.84 5.02 -9.76
N ASP A 769 -41.33 3.79 -9.76
CA ASP A 769 -41.06 3.09 -8.53
C ASP A 769 -39.80 3.71 -7.88
N TYR A 770 -39.84 3.96 -6.59
CA TYR A 770 -38.74 4.48 -5.82
C TYR A 770 -38.68 3.85 -4.41
N LYS A 771 -37.56 3.95 -3.76
CA LYS A 771 -37.35 3.49 -2.38
C LYS A 771 -36.99 4.64 -1.46
N VAL A 772 -37.43 4.53 -0.21
CA VAL A 772 -37.02 5.47 0.87
C VAL A 772 -36.31 4.66 1.94
N GLY A 773 -35.04 4.99 2.17
CA GLY A 773 -34.22 4.35 3.19
C GLY A 773 -33.44 5.36 4.01
N THR A 774 -32.55 4.87 4.81
CA THR A 774 -31.77 5.70 5.70
C THR A 774 -30.31 5.31 5.74
N MET A 775 -29.44 6.26 6.03
CA MET A 775 -28.09 6.02 6.45
C MET A 775 -28.07 5.56 7.92
N ILE A 776 -27.37 4.47 8.21
CA ILE A 776 -27.07 4.03 9.57
C ILE A 776 -25.66 4.52 9.89
N GLU A 777 -25.57 5.61 10.61
CA GLU A 777 -24.31 6.31 10.91
C GLU A 777 -24.26 6.85 12.34
N VAL A 778 -25.40 6.87 13.03
CA VAL A 778 -25.46 7.16 14.46
C VAL A 778 -25.49 5.83 15.22
N PRO A 779 -24.65 5.62 16.24
CA PRO A 779 -24.63 4.36 17.02
C PRO A 779 -26.02 3.95 17.54
N ARG A 780 -26.84 4.90 17.96
CA ARG A 780 -28.21 4.65 18.39
C ARG A 780 -29.06 4.01 17.29
N ALA A 781 -28.89 4.43 16.05
CA ALA A 781 -29.61 3.86 14.90
C ALA A 781 -29.26 2.37 14.69
N ALA A 782 -28.00 2.00 14.82
CA ALA A 782 -27.59 0.61 14.76
C ALA A 782 -28.19 -0.24 15.90
N LEU A 783 -28.23 0.31 17.12
CA LEU A 783 -28.81 -0.35 18.30
C LEU A 783 -30.34 -0.53 18.21
N THR A 784 -31.03 0.35 17.51
CA THR A 784 -32.50 0.33 17.34
C THR A 784 -32.91 0.08 15.88
N ALA A 785 -32.09 -0.60 15.11
CA ALA A 785 -32.30 -0.85 13.69
C ALA A 785 -33.56 -1.64 13.38
N ASN A 786 -33.98 -2.52 14.29
CA ASN A 786 -35.26 -3.23 14.20
C ASN A 786 -36.49 -2.28 14.20
N GLU A 787 -36.43 -1.17 14.91
CA GLU A 787 -37.51 -0.16 14.89
C GLU A 787 -37.47 0.61 13.58
N ILE A 788 -36.29 1.11 13.18
CA ILE A 788 -36.10 1.93 11.96
C ILE A 788 -36.44 1.13 10.70
N ALA A 789 -36.17 -0.16 10.67
CA ALA A 789 -36.52 -1.05 9.54
C ALA A 789 -38.02 -1.19 9.29
N GLN A 790 -38.90 -0.81 10.22
CA GLN A 790 -40.33 -0.79 9.99
C GLN A 790 -40.73 0.19 8.86
N VAL A 791 -39.97 1.27 8.70
CA VAL A 791 -40.23 2.32 7.70
C VAL A 791 -39.23 2.26 6.55
N ALA A 792 -37.98 1.96 6.81
CA ALA A 792 -36.93 1.93 5.80
C ALA A 792 -37.07 0.81 4.77
N ASP A 793 -36.91 1.12 3.49
CA ASP A 793 -36.80 0.13 2.42
C ASP A 793 -35.38 -0.42 2.27
N PHE A 794 -34.39 0.34 2.72
CA PHE A 794 -32.99 -0.06 2.73
C PHE A 794 -32.19 0.64 3.83
N PHE A 795 -31.05 0.05 4.21
CA PHE A 795 -30.04 0.65 5.03
C PHE A 795 -28.74 0.85 4.23
N SER A 796 -28.08 1.97 4.45
CA SER A 796 -26.71 2.18 4.01
C SER A 796 -25.86 2.63 5.19
N PHE A 797 -24.79 1.90 5.53
CA PHE A 797 -23.92 2.28 6.64
C PHE A 797 -23.02 3.42 6.24
N GLY A 798 -23.14 4.57 6.88
CA GLY A 798 -22.23 5.72 6.80
C GLY A 798 -21.10 5.56 7.79
N THR A 799 -20.10 4.76 7.45
CA THR A 799 -19.07 4.33 8.40
C THR A 799 -18.12 5.42 8.84
N ASN A 800 -18.03 6.53 8.12
CA ASN A 800 -17.23 7.68 8.55
C ASN A 800 -17.80 8.27 9.86
N ASP A 801 -19.07 8.65 9.85
CA ASP A 801 -19.75 9.19 11.03
C ASP A 801 -19.92 8.12 12.12
N LEU A 802 -20.24 6.90 11.75
CA LEU A 802 -20.35 5.79 12.70
C LEU A 802 -19.04 5.55 13.46
N THR A 803 -17.91 5.59 12.76
CA THR A 803 -16.57 5.49 13.36
C THR A 803 -16.29 6.68 14.27
N GLN A 804 -16.54 7.89 13.77
CA GLN A 804 -16.34 9.13 14.52
C GLN A 804 -17.09 9.11 15.85
N MET A 805 -18.36 8.74 15.83
CA MET A 805 -19.19 8.72 17.03
C MET A 805 -18.88 7.56 17.97
N THR A 806 -18.45 6.43 17.44
CA THR A 806 -18.10 5.26 18.24
C THR A 806 -16.79 5.43 19.00
N PHE A 807 -15.76 6.00 18.34
CA PHE A 807 -14.48 6.32 18.97
C PHE A 807 -14.53 7.64 19.77
N GLY A 808 -15.49 8.53 19.48
CA GLY A 808 -15.49 9.90 20.02
C GLY A 808 -14.36 10.75 19.44
N TYR A 809 -13.94 10.48 18.20
CA TYR A 809 -12.90 11.23 17.49
C TYR A 809 -13.52 12.18 16.48
N SER A 810 -13.02 13.40 16.40
CA SER A 810 -13.29 14.25 15.24
C SER A 810 -12.40 13.80 14.09
N ARG A 811 -12.97 13.49 12.93
CA ARG A 811 -12.22 13.05 11.73
C ARG A 811 -11.17 14.08 11.32
N ASP A 812 -11.51 15.37 11.45
CA ASP A 812 -10.63 16.46 11.02
C ASP A 812 -9.49 16.72 12.02
N ASP A 813 -9.72 16.46 13.31
CA ASP A 813 -8.74 16.68 14.37
C ASP A 813 -7.91 15.46 14.73
N ALA A 814 -8.43 14.26 14.48
CA ALA A 814 -7.81 13.00 14.85
C ALA A 814 -6.41 12.77 14.23
N PRO A 815 -6.08 13.21 13.01
CA PRO A 815 -4.73 13.03 12.44
C PRO A 815 -3.61 13.54 13.33
N LYS A 816 -3.86 14.54 14.18
CA LYS A 816 -2.87 15.12 15.11
C LYS A 816 -2.34 14.09 16.13
N PHE A 817 -3.18 13.17 16.60
CA PHE A 817 -2.81 12.16 17.60
C PHE A 817 -2.79 10.73 17.04
N LEU A 818 -3.52 10.41 15.97
CA LEU A 818 -3.56 9.08 15.38
C LEU A 818 -2.19 8.61 14.90
N LYS A 819 -1.35 9.53 14.41
CA LYS A 819 0.03 9.21 14.05
C LYS A 819 0.78 8.64 15.26
N ILE A 820 0.70 9.30 16.40
CA ILE A 820 1.35 8.86 17.65
C ILE A 820 0.76 7.53 18.13
N TYR A 821 -0.56 7.36 18.04
CA TYR A 821 -1.25 6.12 18.41
C TYR A 821 -0.79 4.92 17.58
N LYS A 822 -0.57 5.12 16.28
CA LYS A 822 -0.01 4.09 15.38
C LYS A 822 1.46 3.80 15.74
N GLU A 823 2.27 4.81 15.97
CA GLU A 823 3.68 4.67 16.38
C GLU A 823 3.82 3.92 17.71
N MET A 824 2.94 4.21 18.68
CA MET A 824 2.90 3.52 19.98
C MET A 824 2.23 2.14 19.93
N GLY A 825 1.61 1.78 18.81
CA GLY A 825 0.86 0.52 18.67
C GLY A 825 -0.46 0.46 19.46
N ILE A 826 -1.01 1.62 19.87
CA ILE A 826 -2.35 1.73 20.50
C ILE A 826 -3.42 1.37 19.47
N LEU A 827 -3.28 1.86 18.25
CA LEU A 827 -4.06 1.44 17.09
C LEU A 827 -3.13 0.84 16.04
N LYS A 828 -3.56 -0.26 15.44
CA LYS A 828 -2.80 -0.93 14.35
C LYS A 828 -2.88 -0.14 13.05
N VAL A 829 -4.06 0.41 12.76
CA VAL A 829 -4.39 1.14 11.53
C VAL A 829 -5.23 2.36 11.88
N ASP A 830 -5.36 3.28 10.94
CA ASP A 830 -6.29 4.40 11.05
C ASP A 830 -7.73 3.88 10.92
N PRO A 831 -8.59 4.08 11.92
CA PRO A 831 -9.97 3.59 11.88
C PRO A 831 -10.85 4.31 10.86
N PHE A 832 -10.41 5.43 10.29
CA PHE A 832 -11.08 6.12 9.19
C PHE A 832 -10.66 5.59 7.81
N GLU A 833 -9.53 4.88 7.71
CA GLU A 833 -9.08 4.22 6.47
C GLU A 833 -9.53 2.76 6.40
N VAL A 834 -9.41 2.03 7.51
CA VAL A 834 -9.76 0.61 7.63
C VAL A 834 -10.81 0.44 8.72
N LEU A 835 -11.91 -0.22 8.38
CA LEU A 835 -13.01 -0.43 9.33
C LEU A 835 -12.54 -1.13 10.60
N ASP A 836 -12.78 -0.51 11.74
CA ASP A 836 -12.61 -1.14 13.05
C ASP A 836 -13.66 -2.26 13.21
N GLN A 837 -13.24 -3.49 12.96
CA GLN A 837 -14.14 -4.65 13.03
C GLN A 837 -14.48 -5.07 14.46
N GLU A 838 -13.68 -4.66 15.45
CA GLU A 838 -13.87 -5.01 16.86
C GLU A 838 -14.93 -4.16 17.54
N GLY A 839 -14.95 -2.85 17.31
CA GLY A 839 -15.90 -1.91 17.90
C GLY A 839 -17.00 -1.51 16.91
N VAL A 840 -16.65 -0.73 15.88
CA VAL A 840 -17.62 -0.25 14.87
C VAL A 840 -18.26 -1.42 14.12
N GLY A 841 -17.51 -2.47 13.81
CA GLY A 841 -18.00 -3.67 13.15
C GLY A 841 -19.08 -4.41 13.93
N GLN A 842 -19.08 -4.36 15.28
CA GLN A 842 -20.17 -4.89 16.08
C GLN A 842 -21.47 -4.11 15.86
N LEU A 843 -21.40 -2.79 15.79
CA LEU A 843 -22.59 -1.96 15.50
C LEU A 843 -23.11 -2.21 14.08
N VAL A 844 -22.21 -2.36 13.11
CA VAL A 844 -22.59 -2.71 11.74
C VAL A 844 -23.33 -4.06 11.73
N ARG A 845 -22.78 -5.08 12.37
CA ARG A 845 -23.40 -6.40 12.49
C ARG A 845 -24.77 -6.32 13.16
N MET A 846 -24.87 -5.63 14.28
CA MET A 846 -26.15 -5.43 14.99
C MET A 846 -27.18 -4.76 14.10
N GLY A 847 -26.79 -3.74 13.34
CA GLY A 847 -27.67 -3.05 12.41
C GLY A 847 -28.23 -3.95 11.32
N VAL A 848 -27.36 -4.78 10.73
CA VAL A 848 -27.75 -5.77 9.71
C VAL A 848 -28.71 -6.81 10.29
N GLU A 849 -28.33 -7.45 11.40
CA GLU A 849 -29.10 -8.53 12.02
C GLU A 849 -30.47 -8.03 12.51
N LYS A 850 -30.51 -6.92 13.24
CA LYS A 850 -31.76 -6.34 13.76
C LYS A 850 -32.66 -5.82 12.66
N GLY A 851 -32.07 -5.17 11.63
CA GLY A 851 -32.86 -4.70 10.48
C GLY A 851 -33.55 -5.84 9.77
N ARG A 852 -32.81 -6.91 9.47
CA ARG A 852 -33.35 -8.12 8.79
C ARG A 852 -34.26 -8.96 9.66
N ALA A 853 -34.13 -8.89 10.98
CA ALA A 853 -35.08 -9.52 11.89
C ALA A 853 -36.49 -8.94 11.76
N THR A 854 -36.59 -7.63 11.47
CA THR A 854 -37.87 -6.95 11.20
C THR A 854 -38.30 -7.08 9.74
N LYS A 855 -37.38 -6.92 8.81
CA LYS A 855 -37.64 -6.98 7.36
C LYS A 855 -36.60 -7.90 6.72
N PRO A 856 -36.91 -9.20 6.53
CA PRO A 856 -35.93 -10.18 5.99
C PRO A 856 -35.34 -9.79 4.65
N GLU A 857 -36.13 -9.14 3.79
CA GLU A 857 -35.71 -8.66 2.46
C GLU A 857 -35.06 -7.27 2.47
N LEU A 858 -34.70 -6.75 3.66
CA LEU A 858 -34.08 -5.43 3.80
C LEU A 858 -32.76 -5.41 3.01
N LYS A 859 -32.68 -4.52 2.05
CA LYS A 859 -31.46 -4.22 1.30
C LYS A 859 -30.48 -3.47 2.21
N VAL A 860 -29.27 -3.94 2.30
CA VAL A 860 -28.22 -3.36 3.18
C VAL A 860 -26.94 -3.17 2.39
N GLY A 861 -26.36 -2.01 2.51
CA GLY A 861 -25.04 -1.70 1.92
C GLY A 861 -24.21 -0.79 2.81
N ILE A 862 -23.04 -0.44 2.32
CA ILE A 862 -22.10 0.50 2.94
C ILE A 862 -21.69 1.56 1.91
N CYS A 863 -21.52 2.79 2.34
CA CYS A 863 -21.12 3.90 1.49
C CYS A 863 -20.02 4.81 2.07
N GLY A 864 -19.51 4.52 3.27
CA GLY A 864 -18.35 5.21 3.81
C GLY A 864 -17.05 4.89 3.05
N GLU A 865 -15.96 5.57 3.41
CA GLU A 865 -14.64 5.35 2.78
C GLU A 865 -14.18 3.89 2.83
N HIS A 866 -14.61 3.16 3.85
CA HIS A 866 -14.33 1.73 4.02
C HIS A 866 -14.92 0.84 2.91
N GLY A 867 -15.90 1.32 2.15
CA GLY A 867 -16.50 0.58 1.04
C GLY A 867 -15.56 0.26 -0.13
N GLY A 868 -14.40 0.89 -0.19
CA GLY A 868 -13.33 0.64 -1.17
C GLY A 868 -12.07 -0.01 -0.58
N GLU A 869 -12.03 -0.25 0.74
CA GLU A 869 -10.89 -0.87 1.40
C GLU A 869 -11.07 -2.40 1.45
N PRO A 870 -10.10 -3.20 0.95
CA PRO A 870 -10.29 -4.64 0.73
C PRO A 870 -10.73 -5.44 1.96
N SER A 871 -10.15 -5.22 3.14
CA SER A 871 -10.51 -5.98 4.34
C SER A 871 -11.91 -5.63 4.84
N SER A 872 -12.28 -4.37 4.72
CA SER A 872 -13.61 -3.85 5.04
C SER A 872 -14.66 -4.38 4.06
N VAL A 873 -14.33 -4.43 2.76
CA VAL A 873 -15.20 -5.05 1.73
C VAL A 873 -15.45 -6.52 2.03
N LYS A 874 -14.40 -7.27 2.37
CA LYS A 874 -14.53 -8.69 2.77
C LYS A 874 -15.40 -8.86 4.00
N PHE A 875 -15.23 -8.01 5.00
CA PHE A 875 -16.09 -8.00 6.19
C PHE A 875 -17.57 -7.80 5.83
N CYS A 876 -17.88 -6.80 5.01
CA CYS A 876 -19.24 -6.51 4.57
C CYS A 876 -19.85 -7.65 3.72
N ALA A 877 -19.07 -8.22 2.81
CA ALA A 877 -19.48 -9.36 1.99
C ALA A 877 -19.80 -10.60 2.86
N ASN A 878 -18.96 -10.87 3.86
CA ASN A 878 -19.17 -11.98 4.81
C ASN A 878 -20.38 -11.77 5.75
N LEU A 879 -20.78 -10.52 6.00
CA LEU A 879 -22.04 -10.20 6.67
C LEU A 879 -23.26 -10.36 5.76
N GLY A 880 -23.07 -10.69 4.49
CA GLY A 880 -24.13 -10.83 3.50
C GLY A 880 -24.78 -9.51 3.09
N MET A 881 -24.02 -8.41 3.09
CA MET A 881 -24.51 -7.15 2.54
C MET A 881 -24.78 -7.27 1.04
N ASN A 882 -25.80 -6.57 0.57
CA ASN A 882 -26.21 -6.59 -0.82
C ASN A 882 -25.23 -5.84 -1.72
N TYR A 883 -24.61 -4.77 -1.20
CA TYR A 883 -23.62 -4.01 -1.94
C TYR A 883 -22.60 -3.31 -1.02
N VAL A 884 -21.46 -3.00 -1.60
CA VAL A 884 -20.51 -2.01 -1.08
C VAL A 884 -20.44 -0.85 -2.07
N SER A 885 -20.15 0.36 -1.60
CA SER A 885 -20.07 1.55 -2.44
C SER A 885 -18.81 2.35 -2.12
N CYS A 886 -18.08 2.74 -3.15
CA CYS A 886 -16.79 3.40 -3.03
C CYS A 886 -16.59 4.44 -4.14
N SER A 887 -15.53 5.23 -4.03
CA SER A 887 -15.16 6.15 -5.11
C SER A 887 -14.91 5.40 -6.43
N PRO A 888 -15.08 6.05 -7.61
CA PRO A 888 -14.98 5.39 -8.91
C PRO A 888 -13.71 4.56 -9.11
N PHE A 889 -12.55 5.10 -8.73
CA PHE A 889 -11.24 4.44 -8.89
C PHE A 889 -11.03 3.26 -7.92
N ARG A 890 -11.84 3.14 -6.87
CA ARG A 890 -11.82 2.00 -5.95
C ARG A 890 -12.70 0.83 -6.41
N VAL A 891 -13.55 1.04 -7.42
CA VAL A 891 -14.49 0.02 -7.92
C VAL A 891 -13.78 -1.28 -8.33
N PRO A 892 -12.71 -1.28 -9.13
CA PRO A 892 -12.00 -2.51 -9.50
C PRO A 892 -11.41 -3.24 -8.30
N ILE A 893 -10.86 -2.50 -7.34
CA ILE A 893 -10.29 -3.03 -6.10
C ILE A 893 -11.37 -3.73 -5.28
N ALA A 894 -12.52 -3.08 -5.11
CA ALA A 894 -13.66 -3.63 -4.38
C ALA A 894 -14.26 -4.87 -5.08
N ARG A 895 -14.30 -4.90 -6.42
CA ARG A 895 -14.76 -6.07 -7.20
C ARG A 895 -13.92 -7.30 -6.92
N VAL A 896 -12.59 -7.16 -6.94
CA VAL A 896 -11.68 -8.27 -6.62
C VAL A 896 -11.80 -8.67 -5.15
N ALA A 897 -11.86 -7.72 -4.21
CA ALA A 897 -12.02 -8.02 -2.79
C ALA A 897 -13.33 -8.76 -2.48
N ALA A 898 -14.44 -8.35 -3.11
CA ALA A 898 -15.73 -9.01 -2.98
C ALA A 898 -15.73 -10.43 -3.57
N ALA A 899 -15.05 -10.63 -4.70
CA ALA A 899 -14.87 -11.95 -5.30
C ALA A 899 -14.02 -12.86 -4.40
N GLN A 900 -12.93 -12.34 -3.83
CA GLN A 900 -12.10 -13.08 -2.87
C GLN A 900 -12.90 -13.49 -1.63
N ALA A 901 -13.74 -12.63 -1.08
CA ALA A 901 -14.63 -12.99 0.01
C ALA A 901 -15.58 -14.14 -0.38
N ALA A 902 -16.12 -14.11 -1.60
CA ALA A 902 -17.04 -15.15 -2.08
C ALA A 902 -16.38 -16.52 -2.28
N ILE A 903 -15.08 -16.57 -2.56
CA ILE A 903 -14.31 -17.84 -2.69
C ILE A 903 -13.59 -18.23 -1.38
N GLY A 904 -13.76 -17.45 -0.30
CA GLY A 904 -13.23 -17.77 1.02
C GLY A 904 -11.76 -17.40 1.25
N CYS A 905 -11.27 -16.33 0.57
CA CYS A 905 -9.89 -15.85 0.67
C CYS A 905 -9.75 -14.55 1.46
#